data_138ae9d1a7e4ae79f376643a1a8fea26
#
_entry.id   138ae9d1a7e4ae79f376643a1a8fea26
#
_cell.length_a   1.000
_cell.length_b   1.000
_cell.length_c   1.000
_cell.angle_alpha   90.00
_cell.angle_beta   90.00
_cell.angle_gamma   90.00
#
_symmetry.space_group_name_H-M   'P 1'
#
loop_
_entity.id
_entity.type
_entity.pdbx_description
1 polymer ?
#
loop_
_entity_poly.entity_id
_entity_poly.type
_entity_poly.pdbx_seq_one_letter_code
_entity_poly.pdbx_strand_id
1 'polypeptide(L)'
;MSRLSCRALALAAACLAALSGTTSAQTPLAASALPAAVPNSSIFDPDRAPIIVIHIGTHRLVLVPHSVGGAQVIHLNATSNKSDQGFAHLITSSIAGAVAAPSGEFHVRGSHGQYTYYLDGAPLPESVSGSFSDLIDPKNIETLRVLTGGFPAQYGNNLAAVFDVSARAGQPGRPRGFAEQLLSGYRTSQSTIQFGGGAPRLQYYLSGVRNFTNRRLDSVTQDPLHDAGADSVAFGKFDYEAGANDRIILDAARTDAYLQLPNDEARQAIGRDVTQREDGDFANLIWRHTQGLNGVTAALYTHQSRLRYTGDPAHDLADASAASADGGTPANLPSSAFENRYANYIGLRTDAVTRVTAQHKVGYGFDISTVTGAENFILLNAVDNGDGTTGVQTVNDSHALSGGDRSAYLQDDWTPGRFLVNYGVRYDIHKTDTTTSQLSPRLNLTYSLNGRDKLHAYYDRLFQPAPIEDIRRLDPNAVPFKPERDNFYEVGYVHENGGITTSLSGYYKTVQDVIDENIIAGTQIREPFNVQKGYVRGIEFAVDGSLTRDLSFYANYARSWARAAGDFTGGLAPAGAPPGYFYEDHDQTHTASVGLAYAKHGVTINLDGEYGSGFPFGQSDAGLPNFYRVPAHFIFNLELGTRIGQGRFALSASNVLNHGYVIKQASPFSDREWGRGRTLGVKWTQNF
;
A
#
# COMPACT_ATOMS: atom_id res chain seq x y z
N MET A 1 13.24 -15.68 -19.66
CA MET A 1 14.23 -15.93 -18.60
C MET A 1 15.44 -15.04 -18.87
N SER A 2 15.49 -13.87 -18.24
CA SER A 2 16.60 -12.95 -18.45
C SER A 2 17.83 -13.42 -17.67
N ARG A 3 19.01 -13.26 -18.27
CA ARG A 3 20.30 -13.72 -17.68
C ARG A 3 20.68 -13.03 -16.34
N LEU A 4 19.93 -12.01 -15.91
CA LEU A 4 20.16 -11.32 -14.64
C LEU A 4 19.49 -12.04 -13.44
N SER A 5 18.32 -12.64 -13.59
CA SER A 5 17.66 -13.39 -12.50
C SER A 5 18.46 -14.63 -12.09
N CYS A 6 19.13 -15.28 -13.05
CA CYS A 6 20.06 -16.38 -12.75
C CYS A 6 21.35 -15.91 -12.05
N ARG A 7 21.79 -14.66 -12.25
CA ARG A 7 23.00 -14.13 -11.59
C ARG A 7 22.75 -13.73 -10.14
N ALA A 8 21.59 -13.21 -9.81
CA ALA A 8 21.22 -12.89 -8.41
C ALA A 8 21.08 -14.17 -7.56
N LEU A 9 20.46 -15.21 -8.10
CA LEU A 9 20.39 -16.52 -7.43
C LEU A 9 21.75 -17.20 -7.33
N ALA A 10 22.64 -17.05 -8.34
CA ALA A 10 23.98 -17.62 -8.32
C ALA A 10 24.90 -16.91 -7.30
N LEU A 11 24.74 -15.59 -7.07
CA LEU A 11 25.48 -14.88 -6.02
C LEU A 11 25.03 -15.31 -4.62
N ALA A 12 23.73 -15.50 -4.40
CA ALA A 12 23.20 -16.02 -3.14
C ALA A 12 23.67 -17.46 -2.85
N ALA A 13 23.73 -18.31 -3.89
CA ALA A 13 24.26 -19.67 -3.76
C ALA A 13 25.78 -19.71 -3.54
N ALA A 14 26.54 -18.79 -4.12
CA ALA A 14 28.00 -18.68 -3.93
C ALA A 14 28.37 -18.20 -2.51
N CYS A 15 27.58 -17.31 -1.91
CA CYS A 15 27.75 -16.90 -0.52
C CYS A 15 27.45 -18.04 0.47
N LEU A 16 26.48 -18.91 0.16
CA LEU A 16 26.17 -20.10 0.98
C LEU A 16 27.25 -21.18 0.89
N ALA A 17 27.93 -21.35 -0.23
CA ALA A 17 28.98 -22.33 -0.44
C ALA A 17 30.31 -21.93 0.22
N ALA A 18 30.56 -20.64 0.42
CA ALA A 18 31.77 -20.14 1.10
C ALA A 18 31.74 -20.30 2.63
N LEU A 19 30.57 -20.60 3.23
CA LEU A 19 30.37 -20.73 4.67
C LEU A 19 30.42 -22.18 5.20
N SER A 20 30.68 -23.18 4.34
CA SER A 20 30.67 -24.61 4.73
C SER A 20 32.04 -25.19 5.11
N GLY A 21 33.03 -24.38 5.43
CA GLY A 21 34.37 -24.80 5.80
C GLY A 21 34.65 -24.76 7.31
N THR A 22 34.86 -25.97 7.87
CA THR A 22 35.47 -26.31 9.16
C THR A 22 34.60 -26.46 10.40
N THR A 23 34.29 -27.71 10.70
CA THR A 23 33.83 -28.20 12.00
C THR A 23 35.03 -28.33 12.98
N SER A 24 34.97 -27.66 14.12
CA SER A 24 35.68 -28.06 15.32
C SER A 24 34.70 -28.22 16.47
N ALA A 25 34.70 -29.40 17.07
CA ALA A 25 33.86 -29.77 18.21
C ALA A 25 34.23 -28.96 19.45
N GLN A 26 33.24 -28.35 20.08
CA GLN A 26 33.36 -27.85 21.46
C GLN A 26 32.15 -28.29 22.30
N THR A 27 32.45 -28.67 23.50
CA THR A 27 31.65 -29.19 24.60
C THR A 27 30.42 -28.32 24.97
N PRO A 28 29.31 -28.91 25.46
CA PRO A 28 28.12 -28.14 25.79
C PRO A 28 28.27 -27.36 27.09
N LEU A 29 28.16 -26.06 27.00
CA LEU A 29 27.96 -25.16 28.13
C LEU A 29 26.49 -25.05 28.47
N ALA A 30 26.20 -25.04 29.76
CA ALA A 30 24.87 -25.03 30.36
C ALA A 30 23.93 -23.96 29.78
N ALA A 31 22.69 -24.32 29.56
CA ALA A 31 21.61 -23.42 29.11
C ALA A 31 21.37 -22.34 30.17
N SER A 32 21.90 -21.15 29.94
CA SER A 32 21.41 -19.92 30.55
C SER A 32 20.20 -19.45 29.72
N ALA A 33 19.14 -19.10 30.41
CA ALA A 33 17.90 -18.58 29.79
C ALA A 33 18.23 -17.45 28.80
N LEU A 34 17.94 -17.68 27.53
CA LEU A 34 18.02 -16.67 26.48
C LEU A 34 17.10 -15.50 26.84
N PRO A 35 17.56 -14.25 26.76
CA PRO A 35 16.66 -13.11 26.83
C PRO A 35 15.64 -13.22 25.71
N ALA A 36 14.38 -12.88 26.03
CA ALA A 36 13.29 -12.89 25.09
C ALA A 36 13.70 -12.23 23.77
N ALA A 37 13.41 -12.89 22.65
CA ALA A 37 13.71 -12.40 21.31
C ALA A 37 13.32 -10.93 21.19
N VAL A 38 14.30 -10.08 20.90
CA VAL A 38 14.03 -8.66 20.58
C VAL A 38 13.12 -8.65 19.37
N PRO A 39 11.97 -7.96 19.41
CA PRO A 39 11.08 -7.90 18.27
C PRO A 39 11.84 -7.45 17.02
N ASN A 40 11.47 -8.01 15.87
CA ASN A 40 11.98 -7.64 14.54
C ASN A 40 11.62 -6.19 14.21
N SER A 41 12.13 -5.23 14.93
CA SER A 41 11.88 -3.83 14.67
C SER A 41 13.00 -3.25 13.83
N SER A 42 12.64 -2.49 12.79
CA SER A 42 13.45 -1.42 12.27
C SER A 42 14.12 -0.67 13.44
N ILE A 43 15.20 0.03 13.21
CA ILE A 43 15.91 0.88 14.21
C ILE A 43 14.94 1.86 14.91
N PHE A 44 13.73 1.94 14.40
CA PHE A 44 12.65 2.73 14.92
C PHE A 44 12.12 2.15 16.24
N ASP A 45 12.15 2.97 17.27
CA ASP A 45 11.55 2.67 18.56
C ASP A 45 10.02 2.86 18.43
N PRO A 46 9.23 1.79 18.56
CA PRO A 46 7.76 1.87 18.40
C PRO A 46 7.10 2.83 19.38
N ASP A 47 7.82 3.29 20.39
CA ASP A 47 7.30 4.18 21.44
C ASP A 47 7.22 5.66 21.04
N ARG A 48 7.46 6.03 19.76
CA ARG A 48 7.83 7.42 19.42
C ARG A 48 6.99 8.16 18.39
N ALA A 49 6.12 7.51 17.65
CA ALA A 49 5.20 8.17 16.72
C ALA A 49 3.79 7.60 16.87
N PRO A 50 2.75 8.29 16.38
CA PRO A 50 1.43 7.68 16.26
C PRO A 50 1.53 6.59 15.20
N ILE A 51 1.71 5.37 15.65
CA ILE A 51 1.89 4.20 14.80
C ILE A 51 0.68 3.33 14.98
N ILE A 52 0.01 3.03 13.88
CA ILE A 52 -1.00 2.00 13.84
C ILE A 52 -0.26 0.67 13.64
N VAL A 53 -0.30 -0.20 14.63
CA VAL A 53 0.32 -1.53 14.53
C VAL A 53 -0.78 -2.54 14.31
N ILE A 54 -0.74 -3.21 13.18
CA ILE A 54 -1.68 -4.28 12.82
C ILE A 54 -0.97 -5.62 12.99
N HIS A 55 -1.37 -6.41 13.98
CA HIS A 55 -0.89 -7.77 14.16
C HIS A 55 -1.80 -8.76 13.43
N ILE A 56 -1.24 -9.51 12.50
CA ILE A 56 -1.94 -10.55 11.75
C ILE A 56 -1.45 -11.91 12.25
N GLY A 57 -2.16 -12.55 13.19
CA GLY A 57 -1.75 -13.86 13.69
C GLY A 57 -2.60 -14.41 14.82
N THR A 58 -2.47 -15.74 15.07
CA THR A 58 -3.22 -16.50 16.10
C THR A 58 -2.56 -16.46 17.47
N HIS A 59 -1.44 -15.79 17.66
CA HIS A 59 -0.68 -15.83 18.89
C HIS A 59 -0.87 -14.60 19.75
N ARG A 60 -1.30 -14.92 21.00
CA ARG A 60 -1.21 -14.19 22.27
C ARG A 60 -0.80 -12.72 22.12
N LEU A 61 -1.68 -11.82 22.61
CA LEU A 61 -1.31 -10.47 23.00
C LEU A 61 0.14 -10.43 23.50
N VAL A 62 1.07 -10.07 22.66
CA VAL A 62 2.31 -9.48 23.14
C VAL A 62 1.90 -8.04 23.40
N LEU A 63 1.68 -7.72 24.66
CA LEU A 63 1.63 -6.33 25.10
C LEU A 63 2.97 -5.73 24.65
N VAL A 64 2.94 -5.01 23.52
CA VAL A 64 4.06 -4.15 23.15
C VAL A 64 4.16 -3.14 24.27
N PRO A 65 5.29 -3.03 24.99
CA PRO A 65 5.42 -2.08 26.09
C PRO A 65 5.09 -0.70 25.54
N HIS A 66 4.11 -0.06 26.13
CA HIS A 66 3.62 1.31 26.02
C HIS A 66 4.26 2.14 24.90
N SER A 67 3.61 2.20 23.74
CA SER A 67 3.98 3.12 22.69
C SER A 67 3.81 4.57 23.14
N VAL A 68 4.87 5.33 23.06
CA VAL A 68 4.85 6.78 23.32
C VAL A 68 4.31 7.44 22.07
N GLY A 69 3.08 7.94 22.13
CA GLY A 69 2.44 8.71 21.07
C GLY A 69 1.55 7.88 20.14
N GLY A 70 0.30 7.69 20.51
CA GLY A 70 -0.82 7.42 19.62
C GLY A 70 -0.75 6.23 18.66
N ALA A 71 0.06 5.21 18.93
CA ALA A 71 0.04 4.01 18.12
C ALA A 71 -1.26 3.25 18.31
N GLN A 72 -2.05 3.15 17.27
CA GLN A 72 -3.19 2.26 17.22
C GLN A 72 -2.69 0.84 16.93
N VAL A 73 -2.96 -0.11 17.82
CA VAL A 73 -2.60 -1.52 17.62
C VAL A 73 -3.86 -2.29 17.25
N ILE A 74 -4.01 -2.64 16.00
CA ILE A 74 -5.11 -3.45 15.53
C ILE A 74 -4.68 -4.91 15.50
N HIS A 75 -5.30 -5.72 16.35
CA HIS A 75 -5.07 -7.18 16.35
C HIS A 75 -6.01 -7.84 15.36
N LEU A 76 -5.47 -8.26 14.23
CA LEU A 76 -6.19 -9.11 13.29
C LEU A 76 -5.84 -10.58 13.55
N ASN A 77 -6.84 -11.41 13.71
CA ASN A 77 -6.63 -12.85 13.59
C ASN A 77 -6.15 -13.16 12.17
N ALA A 78 -5.11 -13.99 12.01
CA ALA A 78 -4.65 -14.47 10.70
C ALA A 78 -5.73 -15.18 9.87
N THR A 79 -6.86 -15.41 10.47
CA THR A 79 -8.05 -16.05 9.92
C THR A 79 -9.18 -15.05 9.68
N SER A 80 -8.95 -13.76 9.85
CA SER A 80 -10.00 -12.77 9.62
C SER A 80 -10.26 -12.63 8.11
N ASN A 81 -11.50 -12.37 7.76
CA ASN A 81 -11.93 -12.13 6.38
C ASN A 81 -11.18 -10.93 5.71
N LYS A 82 -10.62 -10.03 6.51
CA LYS A 82 -9.84 -8.87 6.03
C LYS A 82 -8.59 -9.27 5.27
N SER A 83 -7.86 -10.28 5.74
CA SER A 83 -6.66 -10.77 5.05
C SER A 83 -6.98 -11.51 3.73
N ASP A 84 -8.21 -11.99 3.56
CA ASP A 84 -8.66 -12.67 2.34
C ASP A 84 -9.06 -11.69 1.23
N GLN A 85 -9.30 -10.42 1.57
CA GLN A 85 -9.73 -9.39 0.63
C GLN A 85 -8.57 -8.49 0.14
N GLY A 86 -7.33 -8.84 0.51
CA GLY A 86 -6.13 -8.13 0.05
C GLY A 86 -5.67 -6.99 0.96
N PHE A 87 -4.53 -6.39 0.59
CA PHE A 87 -3.86 -5.37 1.39
C PHE A 87 -4.66 -4.06 1.48
N ALA A 88 -5.24 -3.60 0.36
CA ALA A 88 -6.03 -2.37 0.33
C ALA A 88 -7.21 -2.43 1.31
N HIS A 89 -7.97 -3.53 1.31
CA HIS A 89 -9.08 -3.71 2.25
C HIS A 89 -8.60 -3.77 3.72
N LEU A 90 -7.45 -4.38 3.97
CA LEU A 90 -6.83 -4.36 5.30
C LEU A 90 -6.61 -2.92 5.79
N ILE A 91 -6.09 -2.05 4.93
CA ILE A 91 -5.82 -0.64 5.24
C ILE A 91 -7.13 0.14 5.44
N THR A 92 -8.04 0.10 4.48
CA THR A 92 -9.28 0.91 4.49
C THR A 92 -10.22 0.54 5.63
N SER A 93 -10.26 -0.74 5.98
CA SER A 93 -11.08 -1.23 7.10
C SER A 93 -10.44 -1.02 8.48
N SER A 94 -9.17 -0.63 8.56
CA SER A 94 -8.41 -0.58 9.81
C SER A 94 -7.94 0.82 10.18
N ILE A 95 -7.81 1.75 9.23
CA ILE A 95 -7.18 3.05 9.42
C ILE A 95 -8.21 4.17 9.25
N ALA A 96 -8.27 5.08 10.22
CA ALA A 96 -9.10 6.29 10.12
C ALA A 96 -8.62 7.15 8.92
N GLY A 97 -9.57 7.66 8.13
CA GLY A 97 -9.25 8.48 6.97
C GLY A 97 -8.67 7.74 5.76
N ALA A 98 -8.58 6.42 5.82
CA ALA A 98 -8.32 5.61 4.64
C ALA A 98 -9.63 5.29 3.90
N VAL A 99 -9.60 5.36 2.57
CA VAL A 99 -10.74 5.10 1.69
C VAL A 99 -10.36 4.15 0.58
N ALA A 100 -11.24 3.20 0.27
CA ALA A 100 -11.06 2.35 -0.89
C ALA A 100 -11.34 3.16 -2.16
N ALA A 101 -10.41 3.18 -3.08
CA ALA A 101 -10.56 3.74 -4.41
C ALA A 101 -10.93 2.63 -5.41
N PRO A 102 -11.40 2.97 -6.60
CA PRO A 102 -11.67 2.00 -7.65
C PRO A 102 -10.46 1.13 -7.98
N SER A 103 -10.73 -0.08 -8.47
CA SER A 103 -9.70 -1.01 -8.96
C SER A 103 -8.72 -1.53 -7.90
N GLY A 104 -9.12 -1.52 -6.63
CA GLY A 104 -8.33 -2.06 -5.51
C GLY A 104 -7.28 -1.12 -4.96
N GLU A 105 -7.30 0.13 -5.34
CA GLU A 105 -6.51 1.18 -4.74
C GLU A 105 -7.10 1.70 -3.43
N PHE A 106 -6.33 2.50 -2.73
CA PHE A 106 -6.79 3.19 -1.53
C PHE A 106 -6.10 4.54 -1.40
N HIS A 107 -6.76 5.45 -0.70
CA HIS A 107 -6.20 6.76 -0.38
C HIS A 107 -6.18 6.95 1.13
N VAL A 108 -5.14 7.60 1.65
CA VAL A 108 -5.01 7.94 3.06
C VAL A 108 -4.94 9.45 3.17
N ARG A 109 -5.81 10.04 4.00
CA ARG A 109 -5.84 11.48 4.25
C ARG A 109 -5.87 12.31 2.95
N GLY A 110 -6.62 11.84 1.94
CA GLY A 110 -6.81 12.55 0.69
C GLY A 110 -5.54 12.76 -0.15
N SER A 111 -4.62 11.81 -0.15
CA SER A 111 -3.46 11.80 -1.04
C SER A 111 -3.55 10.64 -2.01
N HIS A 112 -3.19 10.88 -3.27
CA HIS A 112 -3.09 9.85 -4.30
C HIS A 112 -1.86 8.98 -4.05
N GLY A 113 -2.00 7.69 -3.85
CA GLY A 113 -1.00 6.62 -3.96
C GLY A 113 0.45 6.85 -3.48
N GLN A 114 0.75 7.98 -2.86
CA GLN A 114 2.10 8.42 -2.53
C GLN A 114 2.52 7.89 -1.16
N TYR A 115 2.77 6.59 -1.12
CA TYR A 115 3.14 5.86 0.07
C TYR A 115 4.58 5.37 -0.03
N THR A 116 5.21 5.17 1.12
CA THR A 116 6.49 4.46 1.18
C THR A 116 6.31 3.14 1.91
N TYR A 117 6.79 2.08 1.28
CA TYR A 117 6.72 0.73 1.82
C TYR A 117 8.12 0.26 2.25
N TYR A 118 8.17 -0.35 3.43
CA TYR A 118 9.35 -1.04 3.94
C TYR A 118 8.99 -2.48 4.27
N LEU A 119 9.86 -3.41 3.89
CA LEU A 119 9.76 -4.81 4.27
C LEU A 119 11.00 -5.18 5.09
N ASP A 120 10.78 -5.54 6.34
CA ASP A 120 11.85 -5.84 7.29
C ASP A 120 12.96 -4.76 7.35
N GLY A 121 12.59 -3.50 7.07
CA GLY A 121 13.48 -2.32 7.07
C GLY A 121 14.16 -2.01 5.74
N ALA A 122 13.98 -2.85 4.71
CA ALA A 122 14.40 -2.54 3.34
C ALA A 122 13.28 -1.78 2.60
N PRO A 123 13.59 -0.75 1.80
CA PRO A 123 12.61 -0.13 0.93
C PRO A 123 12.06 -1.14 -0.08
N LEU A 124 10.77 -1.04 -0.34
CA LEU A 124 10.12 -1.74 -1.44
C LEU A 124 9.55 -0.68 -2.39
N PRO A 125 10.25 -0.35 -3.48
CA PRO A 125 9.77 0.61 -4.46
C PRO A 125 8.40 0.22 -5.00
N GLU A 126 7.60 1.21 -5.36
CA GLU A 126 6.29 1.03 -5.95
C GLU A 126 6.38 0.24 -7.28
N SER A 127 5.34 -0.48 -7.63
CA SER A 127 5.30 -1.19 -8.91
C SER A 127 4.79 -0.27 -10.02
N VAL A 128 5.08 -0.59 -11.28
CA VAL A 128 4.55 0.13 -12.46
C VAL A 128 3.02 0.15 -12.56
N SER A 129 2.35 -0.70 -11.79
CA SER A 129 0.89 -0.72 -11.67
C SER A 129 0.35 0.14 -10.51
N GLY A 130 1.24 0.68 -9.70
CA GLY A 130 0.85 1.40 -8.47
C GLY A 130 0.24 0.50 -7.39
N SER A 131 0.18 -0.82 -7.58
CA SER A 131 -0.48 -1.75 -6.68
C SER A 131 0.51 -2.54 -5.82
N PHE A 132 0.75 -2.09 -4.60
CA PHE A 132 1.53 -2.85 -3.62
C PHE A 132 0.85 -4.16 -3.20
N SER A 133 -0.48 -4.22 -3.24
CA SER A 133 -1.25 -5.38 -2.81
C SER A 133 -0.90 -6.67 -3.55
N ASP A 134 -0.31 -6.55 -4.73
CA ASP A 134 0.09 -7.70 -5.53
C ASP A 134 1.48 -8.24 -5.15
N LEU A 135 2.30 -7.48 -4.39
CA LEU A 135 3.65 -7.90 -4.01
C LEU A 135 3.71 -8.71 -2.70
N ILE A 136 2.84 -8.40 -1.74
CA ILE A 136 2.82 -9.08 -0.45
C ILE A 136 1.39 -9.44 -0.06
N ASP A 137 1.10 -10.74 0.00
CA ASP A 137 -0.16 -11.22 0.59
C ASP A 137 -0.21 -10.84 2.08
N PRO A 138 -1.32 -10.25 2.58
CA PRO A 138 -1.48 -9.90 3.99
C PRO A 138 -1.22 -11.06 4.96
N LYS A 139 -1.42 -12.31 4.51
CA LYS A 139 -1.14 -13.51 5.33
C LYS A 139 0.35 -13.73 5.58
N ASN A 140 1.24 -13.10 4.78
CA ASN A 140 2.68 -13.13 5.00
C ASN A 140 3.16 -12.12 6.04
N ILE A 141 2.28 -11.18 6.42
CA ILE A 141 2.60 -10.11 7.36
C ILE A 141 2.46 -10.63 8.80
N GLU A 142 3.47 -10.43 9.62
CA GLU A 142 3.40 -10.62 11.06
C GLU A 142 2.96 -9.34 11.76
N THR A 143 3.57 -8.22 11.38
CA THR A 143 3.25 -6.90 11.93
C THR A 143 3.27 -5.87 10.80
N LEU A 144 2.24 -5.05 10.76
CA LEU A 144 2.16 -3.86 9.91
C LEU A 144 2.08 -2.62 10.80
N ARG A 145 3.05 -1.73 10.64
CA ARG A 145 3.03 -0.40 11.25
C ARG A 145 2.67 0.61 10.19
N VAL A 146 1.75 1.48 10.51
CA VAL A 146 1.32 2.55 9.61
C VAL A 146 1.51 3.88 10.30
N LEU A 147 2.31 4.75 9.68
CA LEU A 147 2.44 6.14 10.07
C LEU A 147 1.63 6.97 9.07
N THR A 148 0.75 7.82 9.57
CA THR A 148 -0.05 8.75 8.75
C THR A 148 0.31 10.22 9.00
N GLY A 149 1.31 10.48 9.85
CA GLY A 149 1.85 11.79 10.21
C GLY A 149 2.98 11.64 11.23
N GLY A 150 3.66 12.75 11.58
CA GLY A 150 4.76 12.73 12.52
C GLY A 150 5.92 11.87 12.05
N PHE A 151 6.22 11.93 10.75
CA PHE A 151 7.23 11.07 10.14
C PHE A 151 8.65 11.42 10.60
N PRO A 152 9.39 10.50 11.25
CA PRO A 152 10.82 10.70 11.48
C PRO A 152 11.60 10.95 10.18
N ALA A 153 12.72 11.66 10.25
CA ALA A 153 13.50 12.05 9.08
C ALA A 153 14.06 10.85 8.27
N GLN A 154 14.11 9.66 8.86
CA GLN A 154 14.51 8.42 8.17
C GLN A 154 13.56 8.02 7.03
N TYR A 155 12.31 8.49 7.06
CA TYR A 155 11.32 8.19 6.03
C TYR A 155 11.21 9.34 5.03
N GLY A 156 11.26 9.03 3.74
CA GLY A 156 11.13 9.98 2.64
C GLY A 156 10.23 9.45 1.54
N ASN A 157 10.04 10.23 0.49
CA ASN A 157 9.18 9.90 -0.65
C ASN A 157 7.77 9.48 -0.20
N ASN A 158 7.17 10.25 0.70
CA ASN A 158 5.84 10.00 1.22
C ASN A 158 5.12 11.31 1.51
N LEU A 159 3.81 11.33 1.26
CA LEU A 159 2.94 12.46 1.54
C LEU A 159 1.77 12.10 2.47
N ALA A 160 1.42 10.82 2.53
CA ALA A 160 0.23 10.34 3.20
C ALA A 160 0.48 9.26 4.25
N ALA A 161 1.29 8.24 3.91
CA ALA A 161 1.54 7.14 4.83
C ALA A 161 2.90 6.46 4.58
N VAL A 162 3.42 5.87 5.65
CA VAL A 162 4.52 4.90 5.60
C VAL A 162 4.00 3.57 6.11
N PHE A 163 4.18 2.52 5.31
CA PHE A 163 3.85 1.14 5.65
C PHE A 163 5.13 0.38 5.97
N ASP A 164 5.38 0.13 7.25
CA ASP A 164 6.55 -0.62 7.73
C ASP A 164 6.11 -2.04 8.08
N VAL A 165 6.41 -2.97 7.19
CA VAL A 165 5.96 -4.36 7.21
C VAL A 165 7.05 -5.23 7.79
N SER A 166 6.72 -6.03 8.81
CA SER A 166 7.53 -7.17 9.23
C SER A 166 6.90 -8.45 8.71
N ALA A 167 7.66 -9.19 7.90
CA ALA A 167 7.20 -10.46 7.37
C ALA A 167 7.31 -11.57 8.42
N ARG A 168 6.43 -12.57 8.32
CA ARG A 168 6.47 -13.77 9.15
C ARG A 168 7.83 -14.45 9.04
N ALA A 169 8.30 -14.97 10.15
CA ALA A 169 9.54 -15.72 10.23
C ALA A 169 9.28 -17.18 10.61
N GLY A 170 10.21 -18.07 10.21
CA GLY A 170 10.24 -19.43 10.70
C GLY A 170 10.63 -19.48 12.18
N GLN A 171 10.44 -20.64 12.79
CA GLN A 171 10.91 -20.94 14.14
C GLN A 171 11.83 -22.15 14.12
N PRO A 172 12.82 -22.23 15.01
CA PRO A 172 13.65 -23.42 15.11
C PRO A 172 12.81 -24.68 15.34
N GLY A 173 13.11 -25.74 14.62
CA GLY A 173 12.43 -27.03 14.74
C GLY A 173 11.90 -27.56 13.41
N ARG A 174 11.01 -28.54 13.52
CA ARG A 174 10.35 -29.14 12.33
C ARG A 174 9.47 -28.12 11.64
N PRO A 175 9.33 -28.19 10.30
CA PRO A 175 8.41 -27.34 9.58
C PRO A 175 7.00 -27.44 10.15
N ARG A 176 6.37 -26.26 10.31
CA ARG A 176 4.97 -26.11 10.72
C ARG A 176 4.32 -25.09 9.79
N GLY A 177 3.08 -25.33 9.47
CA GLY A 177 2.38 -24.46 8.57
C GLY A 177 0.92 -24.80 8.44
N PHE A 178 0.32 -24.26 7.38
CA PHE A 178 -1.04 -24.60 7.01
C PHE A 178 -1.21 -24.59 5.49
N ALA A 179 -2.21 -25.33 5.04
CA ALA A 179 -2.79 -25.21 3.71
C ALA A 179 -4.23 -24.74 3.87
N GLU A 180 -4.65 -23.81 3.03
CA GLU A 180 -5.96 -23.18 3.09
C GLU A 180 -6.60 -23.13 1.72
N GLN A 181 -7.91 -23.39 1.66
CA GLN A 181 -8.74 -23.21 0.48
C GLN A 181 -9.94 -22.34 0.85
N LEU A 182 -10.09 -21.23 0.13
CA LEU A 182 -11.26 -20.36 0.15
C LEU A 182 -12.02 -20.54 -1.16
N LEU A 183 -13.33 -20.73 -1.07
CA LEU A 183 -14.28 -20.66 -2.19
C LEU A 183 -15.33 -19.63 -1.86
N SER A 184 -15.62 -18.71 -2.79
CA SER A 184 -16.54 -17.60 -2.53
C SER A 184 -17.34 -17.23 -3.79
N GLY A 185 -18.25 -16.25 -3.65
CA GLY A 185 -19.02 -15.69 -4.76
C GLY A 185 -18.15 -15.24 -5.93
N TYR A 186 -18.73 -15.03 -7.09
CA TYR A 186 -18.05 -14.71 -8.35
C TYR A 186 -17.01 -15.76 -8.77
N ARG A 187 -17.28 -17.05 -8.46
CA ARG A 187 -16.35 -18.18 -8.68
C ARG A 187 -14.95 -17.96 -8.08
N THR A 188 -14.85 -17.19 -7.02
CA THR A 188 -13.55 -16.96 -6.36
C THR A 188 -13.04 -18.26 -5.75
N SER A 189 -11.79 -18.58 -6.05
CA SER A 189 -11.05 -19.73 -5.52
C SER A 189 -9.65 -19.27 -5.14
N GLN A 190 -9.32 -19.28 -3.84
CA GLN A 190 -7.99 -18.94 -3.36
C GLN A 190 -7.39 -20.14 -2.63
N SER A 191 -6.20 -20.55 -3.07
CA SER A 191 -5.40 -21.59 -2.43
C SER A 191 -4.15 -20.97 -1.83
N THR A 192 -3.90 -21.25 -0.55
CA THR A 192 -2.74 -20.75 0.17
C THR A 192 -1.98 -21.89 0.82
N ILE A 193 -0.67 -21.89 0.72
CA ILE A 193 0.21 -22.75 1.52
C ILE A 193 1.27 -21.90 2.19
N GLN A 194 1.47 -22.09 3.48
CA GLN A 194 2.49 -21.39 4.25
C GLN A 194 3.14 -22.35 5.22
N PHE A 195 4.47 -22.30 5.32
CA PHE A 195 5.20 -23.08 6.32
C PHE A 195 6.55 -22.46 6.63
N GLY A 196 7.01 -22.69 7.85
CA GLY A 196 8.31 -22.25 8.31
C GLY A 196 8.92 -23.24 9.29
N GLY A 197 10.23 -23.22 9.40
CA GLY A 197 11.02 -24.08 10.26
C GLY A 197 12.47 -23.62 10.32
N GLY A 198 13.36 -24.49 10.76
CA GLY A 198 14.79 -24.25 10.68
C GLY A 198 15.60 -24.83 11.82
N ALA A 199 16.90 -24.56 11.74
CA ALA A 199 17.88 -24.80 12.79
C ALA A 199 17.99 -23.60 13.74
N PRO A 200 18.65 -23.71 14.91
CA PRO A 200 18.75 -22.59 15.85
C PRO A 200 19.29 -21.28 15.27
N ARG A 201 20.19 -21.35 14.29
CA ARG A 201 20.80 -20.16 13.66
C ARG A 201 20.26 -19.82 12.29
N LEU A 202 19.47 -20.68 11.64
CA LEU A 202 18.91 -20.46 10.31
C LEU A 202 17.46 -20.85 10.32
N GLN A 203 16.59 -19.89 10.18
CA GLN A 203 15.16 -20.07 10.09
C GLN A 203 14.69 -19.70 8.68
N TYR A 204 13.60 -20.30 8.23
CA TYR A 204 13.00 -19.99 6.96
C TYR A 204 11.47 -19.97 7.08
N TYR A 205 10.85 -19.14 6.24
CA TYR A 205 9.43 -19.08 6.03
C TYR A 205 9.15 -19.03 4.53
N LEU A 206 8.22 -19.85 4.06
CA LEU A 206 7.85 -19.93 2.65
C LEU A 206 6.32 -19.87 2.54
N SER A 207 5.84 -19.17 1.52
CA SER A 207 4.43 -19.00 1.23
C SER A 207 4.17 -19.03 -0.27
N GLY A 208 3.04 -19.62 -0.64
CA GLY A 208 2.49 -19.59 -1.99
C GLY A 208 0.99 -19.33 -1.94
N VAL A 209 0.52 -18.41 -2.76
CA VAL A 209 -0.90 -18.06 -2.91
C VAL A 209 -1.24 -18.11 -4.39
N ARG A 210 -2.40 -18.66 -4.71
CA ARG A 210 -3.01 -18.58 -6.04
C ARG A 210 -4.46 -18.22 -5.90
N ASN A 211 -4.87 -17.20 -6.58
CA ASN A 211 -6.24 -16.70 -6.58
C ASN A 211 -6.81 -16.70 -8.01
N PHE A 212 -8.11 -16.94 -8.13
CA PHE A 212 -8.90 -16.79 -9.34
C PHE A 212 -10.27 -16.23 -8.95
N THR A 213 -10.79 -15.31 -9.75
CA THR A 213 -12.13 -14.74 -9.56
C THR A 213 -12.71 -14.26 -10.90
N ASN A 214 -14.04 -14.24 -11.01
CA ASN A 214 -14.74 -13.61 -12.14
C ASN A 214 -15.08 -12.13 -11.86
N ARG A 215 -14.60 -11.58 -10.73
CA ARG A 215 -14.72 -10.17 -10.39
C ARG A 215 -13.42 -9.69 -9.77
N ARG A 216 -12.45 -9.39 -10.62
CA ARG A 216 -11.12 -8.96 -10.19
C ARG A 216 -11.08 -7.47 -9.85
N LEU A 217 -11.69 -6.65 -10.69
CA LEU A 217 -11.79 -5.20 -10.54
C LEU A 217 -13.16 -4.78 -10.01
N ASP A 218 -13.40 -3.48 -9.93
CA ASP A 218 -14.73 -2.95 -9.68
C ASP A 218 -15.51 -2.94 -10.98
N SER A 219 -16.63 -3.66 -10.98
CA SER A 219 -17.39 -3.90 -12.18
C SER A 219 -18.21 -2.68 -12.57
N VAL A 220 -18.31 -2.41 -13.86
CA VAL A 220 -19.15 -1.35 -14.44
C VAL A 220 -20.63 -1.71 -14.48
N THR A 221 -20.96 -2.98 -14.23
CA THR A 221 -22.31 -3.52 -14.08
C THR A 221 -22.47 -4.21 -12.72
N GLN A 222 -23.70 -4.39 -12.23
CA GLN A 222 -23.92 -5.10 -10.96
C GLN A 222 -23.45 -6.56 -11.03
N ASP A 223 -23.72 -7.22 -12.15
CA ASP A 223 -23.18 -8.54 -12.46
C ASP A 223 -21.94 -8.37 -13.35
N PRO A 224 -20.77 -8.86 -12.96
CA PRO A 224 -19.53 -8.60 -13.66
C PRO A 224 -19.52 -9.23 -15.06
N LEU A 225 -19.18 -8.42 -16.05
CA LEU A 225 -18.97 -8.81 -17.44
C LEU A 225 -17.50 -8.55 -17.79
N HIS A 226 -16.80 -9.57 -18.34
CA HIS A 226 -15.40 -9.47 -18.73
C HIS A 226 -14.50 -8.91 -17.62
N ASP A 227 -14.59 -9.49 -16.41
CA ASP A 227 -13.91 -9.02 -15.20
C ASP A 227 -13.21 -10.17 -14.47
N ALA A 228 -12.80 -11.20 -15.22
CA ALA A 228 -12.09 -12.31 -14.64
C ALA A 228 -10.62 -11.96 -14.41
N GLY A 229 -10.04 -12.53 -13.35
CA GLY A 229 -8.62 -12.40 -13.09
C GLY A 229 -8.05 -13.58 -12.32
N ALA A 230 -6.75 -13.74 -12.47
CA ALA A 230 -5.98 -14.73 -11.73
C ALA A 230 -4.65 -14.12 -11.30
N ASP A 231 -4.26 -14.36 -10.07
CA ASP A 231 -2.98 -13.93 -9.54
C ASP A 231 -2.29 -15.04 -8.74
N SER A 232 -0.99 -14.95 -8.67
CA SER A 232 -0.16 -15.83 -7.85
C SER A 232 0.98 -15.05 -7.20
N VAL A 233 1.24 -15.38 -5.93
CA VAL A 233 2.34 -14.83 -5.14
C VAL A 233 3.14 -15.97 -4.58
N ALA A 234 4.47 -15.94 -4.74
CA ALA A 234 5.41 -16.80 -4.04
C ALA A 234 6.33 -15.89 -3.21
N PHE A 235 6.44 -16.17 -1.92
CA PHE A 235 7.27 -15.40 -0.98
C PHE A 235 8.16 -16.34 -0.17
N GLY A 236 9.40 -15.90 0.10
CA GLY A 236 10.34 -16.60 0.95
C GLY A 236 11.16 -15.63 1.81
N LYS A 237 11.34 -16.01 3.08
CA LYS A 237 12.21 -15.32 4.03
C LYS A 237 13.20 -16.32 4.63
N PHE A 238 14.46 -15.95 4.64
CA PHE A 238 15.53 -16.67 5.32
C PHE A 238 16.19 -15.75 6.31
N ASP A 239 16.41 -16.23 7.50
CA ASP A 239 16.86 -15.47 8.64
C ASP A 239 18.01 -16.21 9.32
N TYR A 240 19.21 -15.62 9.27
CA TYR A 240 20.43 -16.23 9.74
C TYR A 240 21.10 -15.42 10.85
N GLU A 241 21.23 -16.02 12.03
CA GLU A 241 22.00 -15.48 13.16
C GLU A 241 23.49 -15.72 12.91
N ALA A 242 24.18 -14.76 12.28
CA ALA A 242 25.59 -14.85 11.95
C ALA A 242 26.51 -14.74 13.20
N GLY A 243 26.01 -14.11 14.25
CA GLY A 243 26.70 -13.94 15.53
C GLY A 243 25.74 -13.54 16.65
N ALA A 244 26.27 -13.25 17.83
CA ALA A 244 25.45 -12.79 18.96
C ALA A 244 24.77 -11.43 18.69
N ASN A 245 25.38 -10.62 17.84
CA ASN A 245 24.95 -9.25 17.52
C ASN A 245 24.56 -9.07 16.05
N ASP A 246 24.77 -10.10 15.21
CA ASP A 246 24.68 -10.00 13.77
C ASP A 246 23.61 -10.94 13.21
N ARG A 247 22.74 -10.38 12.40
CA ARG A 247 21.65 -11.08 11.73
C ARG A 247 21.65 -10.73 10.24
N ILE A 248 21.45 -11.74 9.38
CA ILE A 248 21.33 -11.59 7.94
C ILE A 248 19.96 -12.10 7.55
N ILE A 249 19.16 -11.27 6.87
CA ILE A 249 17.82 -11.59 6.39
C ILE A 249 17.86 -11.52 4.87
N LEU A 250 17.24 -12.50 4.22
CA LEU A 250 16.96 -12.52 2.80
C LEU A 250 15.44 -12.67 2.62
N ASP A 251 14.81 -11.65 2.07
CA ASP A 251 13.42 -11.68 1.64
C ASP A 251 13.37 -11.68 0.13
N ALA A 252 12.49 -12.49 -0.47
CA ALA A 252 12.27 -12.50 -1.90
C ALA A 252 10.81 -12.87 -2.21
N ALA A 253 10.25 -12.24 -3.25
CA ALA A 253 8.94 -12.62 -3.77
C ALA A 253 8.89 -12.53 -5.29
N ARG A 254 7.92 -13.25 -5.83
CA ARG A 254 7.50 -13.14 -7.23
C ARG A 254 5.98 -13.13 -7.30
N THR A 255 5.46 -12.23 -8.14
CA THR A 255 4.04 -12.08 -8.42
C THR A 255 3.78 -12.20 -9.91
N ASP A 256 2.61 -12.69 -10.26
CA ASP A 256 2.09 -12.72 -11.63
C ASP A 256 0.57 -12.53 -11.53
N ALA A 257 0.04 -11.52 -12.20
CA ALA A 257 -1.39 -11.21 -12.24
C ALA A 257 -1.84 -11.06 -13.70
N TYR A 258 -2.99 -11.63 -13.99
CA TYR A 258 -3.72 -11.47 -15.26
C TYR A 258 -5.12 -10.99 -14.92
N LEU A 259 -5.62 -10.01 -15.65
CA LEU A 259 -6.95 -9.48 -15.48
C LEU A 259 -7.58 -9.06 -16.82
N GLN A 260 -8.88 -9.24 -16.91
CA GLN A 260 -9.73 -8.68 -17.92
C GLN A 260 -10.22 -7.29 -17.47
N LEU A 261 -10.42 -6.37 -18.39
CA LEU A 261 -11.02 -5.08 -18.07
C LEU A 261 -12.54 -5.16 -18.18
N PRO A 262 -13.28 -4.66 -17.17
CA PRO A 262 -14.72 -4.78 -17.15
C PRO A 262 -15.40 -4.18 -18.37
N ASN A 263 -16.39 -4.89 -18.91
CA ASN A 263 -17.29 -4.42 -19.96
C ASN A 263 -18.63 -4.02 -19.38
N ASP A 264 -19.27 -3.02 -19.98
CA ASP A 264 -20.71 -2.83 -19.92
C ASP A 264 -21.42 -3.80 -20.89
N GLU A 265 -22.77 -3.76 -20.90
CA GLU A 265 -23.56 -4.66 -21.74
C GLU A 265 -23.32 -4.41 -23.25
N ALA A 266 -23.09 -3.15 -23.65
CA ALA A 266 -22.83 -2.81 -25.05
C ALA A 266 -21.49 -3.32 -25.53
N ARG A 267 -20.42 -3.11 -24.77
CA ARG A 267 -19.08 -3.61 -25.04
C ARG A 267 -19.03 -5.13 -25.01
N GLN A 268 -19.73 -5.75 -24.08
CA GLN A 268 -19.85 -7.20 -24.00
C GLN A 268 -20.57 -7.77 -25.24
N ALA A 269 -21.62 -7.09 -25.72
CA ALA A 269 -22.39 -7.53 -26.89
C ALA A 269 -21.57 -7.52 -28.19
N ILE A 270 -20.65 -6.58 -28.34
CA ILE A 270 -19.73 -6.54 -29.50
C ILE A 270 -18.50 -7.47 -29.35
N GLY A 271 -18.29 -8.06 -28.15
CA GLY A 271 -17.20 -9.00 -27.90
C GLY A 271 -15.87 -8.34 -27.57
N ARG A 272 -15.85 -7.12 -26.99
CA ARG A 272 -14.61 -6.43 -26.57
C ARG A 272 -13.81 -7.29 -25.60
N ASP A 273 -12.50 -7.48 -25.87
CA ASP A 273 -11.58 -8.34 -25.10
C ASP A 273 -10.27 -7.59 -24.77
N VAL A 274 -10.35 -6.65 -23.83
CA VAL A 274 -9.19 -5.90 -23.34
C VAL A 274 -8.64 -6.57 -22.09
N THR A 275 -7.31 -6.73 -22.04
CA THR A 275 -6.65 -7.46 -20.96
C THR A 275 -5.40 -6.75 -20.46
N GLN A 276 -5.04 -7.03 -19.21
CA GLN A 276 -3.81 -6.55 -18.60
C GLN A 276 -3.08 -7.70 -17.91
N ARG A 277 -1.76 -7.67 -17.97
CA ARG A 277 -0.91 -8.59 -17.21
C ARG A 277 0.19 -7.82 -16.52
N GLU A 278 0.41 -8.18 -15.26
CA GLU A 278 1.44 -7.61 -14.40
C GLU A 278 2.32 -8.72 -13.86
N ASP A 279 3.61 -8.51 -13.86
CA ASP A 279 4.55 -9.40 -13.22
C ASP A 279 5.59 -8.58 -12.45
N GLY A 280 5.93 -9.04 -11.25
CA GLY A 280 6.90 -8.39 -10.39
C GLY A 280 7.73 -9.38 -9.59
N ASP A 281 8.93 -8.96 -9.25
CA ASP A 281 9.78 -9.67 -8.29
C ASP A 281 10.63 -8.68 -7.48
N PHE A 282 10.96 -9.07 -6.26
CA PHE A 282 11.93 -8.35 -5.45
C PHE A 282 12.85 -9.30 -4.68
N ALA A 283 14.00 -8.79 -4.28
CA ALA A 283 14.88 -9.44 -3.33
C ALA A 283 15.60 -8.40 -2.46
N ASN A 284 15.57 -8.61 -1.14
CA ASN A 284 16.20 -7.78 -0.14
C ASN A 284 17.21 -8.60 0.65
N LEU A 285 18.47 -8.18 0.67
CA LEU A 285 19.50 -8.73 1.53
C LEU A 285 19.82 -7.71 2.63
N ILE A 286 19.47 -8.04 3.87
CA ILE A 286 19.52 -7.13 5.00
C ILE A 286 20.52 -7.67 6.02
N TRP A 287 21.50 -6.86 6.40
CA TRP A 287 22.36 -7.11 7.54
C TRP A 287 21.98 -6.17 8.69
N ARG A 288 21.81 -6.74 9.87
CA ARG A 288 21.58 -6.01 11.12
C ARG A 288 22.66 -6.32 12.13
N HIS A 289 23.28 -5.27 12.66
CA HIS A 289 24.17 -5.34 13.81
C HIS A 289 23.52 -4.61 14.98
N THR A 290 23.43 -5.25 16.15
CA THR A 290 22.85 -4.64 17.34
C THR A 290 23.79 -4.85 18.54
N GLN A 291 24.21 -3.77 19.19
CA GLN A 291 25.06 -3.81 20.38
C GLN A 291 24.44 -2.90 21.46
N GLY A 292 23.76 -3.51 22.42
CA GLY A 292 23.03 -2.79 23.45
C GLY A 292 21.90 -1.96 22.83
N LEU A 293 21.97 -0.64 22.97
CA LEU A 293 21.00 0.32 22.41
C LEU A 293 21.47 0.99 21.12
N ASN A 294 22.60 0.55 20.57
CA ASN A 294 23.14 1.00 19.29
C ASN A 294 22.87 -0.05 18.23
N GLY A 295 22.64 0.37 17.02
CA GLY A 295 22.41 -0.55 15.92
C GLY A 295 22.73 0.05 14.56
N VAL A 296 23.00 -0.84 13.60
CA VAL A 296 23.14 -0.52 12.19
C VAL A 296 22.35 -1.52 11.39
N THR A 297 21.60 -1.05 10.42
CA THR A 297 20.97 -1.89 9.39
C THR A 297 21.50 -1.45 8.03
N ALA A 298 21.93 -2.40 7.20
CA ALA A 298 22.26 -2.16 5.81
C ALA A 298 21.43 -3.11 4.95
N ALA A 299 20.73 -2.58 3.97
CA ALA A 299 19.85 -3.31 3.07
C ALA A 299 20.24 -3.06 1.62
N LEU A 300 20.66 -4.12 0.92
CA LEU A 300 20.73 -4.14 -0.54
C LEU A 300 19.37 -4.65 -1.04
N TYR A 301 18.72 -3.89 -1.90
CA TYR A 301 17.39 -4.23 -2.40
C TYR A 301 17.31 -4.14 -3.92
N THR A 302 16.49 -4.96 -4.52
CA THR A 302 16.15 -4.92 -5.93
C THR A 302 14.66 -5.18 -6.11
N HIS A 303 14.06 -4.48 -7.04
CA HIS A 303 12.66 -4.66 -7.42
C HIS A 303 12.54 -4.55 -8.94
N GLN A 304 11.83 -5.49 -9.55
CA GLN A 304 11.46 -5.45 -10.95
C GLN A 304 9.95 -5.51 -11.05
N SER A 305 9.37 -4.66 -11.90
CA SER A 305 7.95 -4.69 -12.24
C SER A 305 7.77 -4.55 -13.74
N ARG A 306 6.70 -5.16 -14.24
CA ARG A 306 6.31 -5.10 -15.65
C ARG A 306 4.80 -5.07 -15.77
N LEU A 307 4.31 -4.20 -16.64
CA LEU A 307 2.90 -4.10 -17.03
C LEU A 307 2.79 -4.29 -18.55
N ARG A 308 1.81 -5.09 -18.97
CA ARG A 308 1.40 -5.26 -20.36
C ARG A 308 -0.10 -5.05 -20.46
N TYR A 309 -0.49 -4.01 -21.14
CA TYR A 309 -1.87 -3.71 -21.48
C TYR A 309 -2.11 -4.02 -22.95
N THR A 310 -3.17 -4.73 -23.25
CA THR A 310 -3.53 -5.16 -24.61
C THR A 310 -4.95 -4.69 -24.90
N GLY A 311 -5.07 -3.65 -25.74
CA GLY A 311 -6.33 -3.16 -26.25
C GLY A 311 -6.92 -4.08 -27.32
N ASP A 312 -8.15 -3.80 -27.72
CA ASP A 312 -8.89 -4.50 -28.76
C ASP A 312 -9.37 -3.51 -29.84
N PRO A 313 -8.48 -3.06 -30.76
CA PRO A 313 -8.81 -2.00 -31.71
C PRO A 313 -10.04 -2.29 -32.59
N ALA A 314 -10.32 -3.57 -32.83
CA ALA A 314 -11.46 -3.96 -33.66
C ALA A 314 -12.82 -3.61 -33.01
N HIS A 315 -12.87 -3.63 -31.69
CA HIS A 315 -14.08 -3.34 -30.92
C HIS A 315 -13.98 -2.00 -30.17
N ASP A 316 -12.80 -1.63 -29.67
CA ASP A 316 -12.60 -0.34 -28.99
C ASP A 316 -12.93 0.84 -29.90
N LEU A 317 -12.42 0.86 -31.14
CA LEU A 317 -12.64 1.94 -32.11
C LEU A 317 -14.04 1.92 -32.73
N ALA A 318 -14.77 0.82 -32.60
CA ALA A 318 -16.15 0.69 -33.03
C ALA A 318 -17.17 1.07 -31.94
N ASP A 319 -16.70 1.40 -30.72
CA ASP A 319 -17.55 1.75 -29.58
C ASP A 319 -18.20 3.13 -29.78
N ALA A 320 -19.37 3.14 -30.39
CA ALA A 320 -20.15 4.35 -30.60
C ALA A 320 -20.69 4.96 -29.27
N SER A 321 -20.66 4.23 -28.16
CA SER A 321 -21.13 4.73 -26.85
C SER A 321 -20.14 5.75 -26.25
N ALA A 322 -18.86 5.65 -26.58
CA ALA A 322 -17.85 6.62 -26.16
C ALA A 322 -18.07 8.01 -26.80
N ALA A 323 -18.68 8.06 -27.98
CA ALA A 323 -18.97 9.32 -28.68
C ALA A 323 -20.22 10.05 -28.18
N SER A 324 -21.12 9.37 -27.46
CA SER A 324 -22.42 9.91 -27.10
C SER A 324 -22.55 10.42 -25.67
N ALA A 325 -21.57 10.19 -24.79
CA ALA A 325 -21.68 10.50 -23.37
C ALA A 325 -21.66 12.00 -23.05
N ASP A 326 -21.15 12.88 -23.97
CA ASP A 326 -21.01 14.32 -23.72
C ASP A 326 -21.50 15.25 -24.84
N GLY A 327 -22.47 14.85 -25.63
CA GLY A 327 -23.15 15.79 -26.56
C GLY A 327 -22.27 16.36 -27.66
N GLY A 328 -21.33 15.60 -28.21
CA GLY A 328 -20.78 15.84 -29.54
C GLY A 328 -19.54 16.74 -29.62
N THR A 329 -18.67 16.75 -28.60
CA THR A 329 -17.34 17.34 -28.75
C THR A 329 -16.32 16.28 -29.20
N PRO A 330 -15.36 16.63 -30.13
CA PRO A 330 -14.35 15.69 -30.65
C PRO A 330 -13.41 15.07 -29.60
N ALA A 331 -13.49 15.52 -28.34
CA ALA A 331 -12.61 15.09 -27.26
C ALA A 331 -12.87 13.65 -26.76
N ASN A 332 -13.99 13.04 -27.11
CA ASN A 332 -14.44 11.73 -26.59
C ASN A 332 -14.59 10.65 -27.67
N LEU A 333 -13.79 10.72 -28.73
CA LEU A 333 -13.77 9.66 -29.71
C LEU A 333 -13.15 8.39 -29.14
N PRO A 334 -13.63 7.19 -29.53
CA PRO A 334 -13.13 5.94 -29.00
C PRO A 334 -11.64 5.75 -29.30
N SER A 335 -10.93 5.15 -28.35
CA SER A 335 -9.51 4.86 -28.45
C SER A 335 -9.18 3.45 -28.01
N SER A 336 -8.08 2.91 -28.54
CA SER A 336 -7.50 1.64 -28.12
C SER A 336 -6.03 1.81 -27.82
N ALA A 337 -5.51 1.16 -26.77
CA ALA A 337 -4.14 1.31 -26.37
C ALA A 337 -3.41 -0.02 -26.23
N PHE A 338 -2.10 0.02 -26.44
CA PHE A 338 -1.18 -1.05 -26.10
C PHE A 338 -0.04 -0.48 -25.29
N GLU A 339 0.31 -1.13 -24.20
CA GLU A 339 1.43 -0.74 -23.37
C GLU A 339 2.28 -1.96 -22.99
N ASN A 340 3.59 -1.79 -23.03
CA ASN A 340 4.53 -2.72 -22.43
C ASN A 340 5.61 -1.90 -21.72
N ARG A 341 5.49 -1.82 -20.41
CA ARG A 341 6.35 -1.02 -19.55
C ARG A 341 7.02 -1.92 -18.51
N TYR A 342 8.29 -1.65 -18.24
CA TYR A 342 9.00 -2.30 -17.14
C TYR A 342 9.95 -1.35 -16.46
N ALA A 343 10.16 -1.56 -15.17
CA ALA A 343 11.14 -0.85 -14.36
C ALA A 343 11.94 -1.83 -13.50
N ASN A 344 13.24 -1.58 -13.36
CA ASN A 344 14.15 -2.33 -12.50
C ASN A 344 14.84 -1.37 -11.56
N TYR A 345 14.61 -1.55 -10.27
CA TYR A 345 15.27 -0.83 -9.20
C TYR A 345 16.40 -1.65 -8.60
N ILE A 346 17.50 -0.99 -8.26
CA ILE A 346 18.53 -1.51 -7.38
C ILE A 346 18.97 -0.39 -6.45
N GLY A 347 19.08 -0.69 -5.16
CA GLY A 347 19.46 0.32 -4.17
C GLY A 347 20.17 -0.25 -2.95
N LEU A 348 20.81 0.66 -2.23
CA LEU A 348 21.48 0.42 -0.96
C LEU A 348 20.98 1.46 0.06
N ARG A 349 20.39 0.97 1.13
CA ARG A 349 20.00 1.77 2.29
C ARG A 349 20.82 1.41 3.51
N THR A 350 21.18 2.42 4.30
CA THR A 350 21.76 2.21 5.63
C THR A 350 21.04 3.09 6.64
N ASP A 351 20.78 2.54 7.80
CA ASP A 351 20.22 3.22 8.95
C ASP A 351 21.07 2.86 10.18
N ALA A 352 21.53 3.87 10.90
CA ALA A 352 22.28 3.70 12.12
C ALA A 352 21.64 4.47 13.27
N VAL A 353 21.74 3.93 14.46
CA VAL A 353 21.26 4.58 15.66
C VAL A 353 22.32 4.45 16.76
N THR A 354 22.59 5.56 17.43
CA THR A 354 23.58 5.63 18.51
C THR A 354 22.98 6.36 19.70
N ARG A 355 23.01 5.74 20.87
CA ARG A 355 22.68 6.41 22.12
C ARG A 355 23.88 7.23 22.58
N VAL A 356 23.78 8.56 22.44
CA VAL A 356 24.85 9.50 22.80
C VAL A 356 24.83 9.79 24.30
N THR A 357 23.64 9.91 24.88
CA THR A 357 23.44 10.06 26.33
C THR A 357 22.23 9.26 26.79
N ALA A 358 21.91 9.30 28.07
CA ALA A 358 20.67 8.68 28.59
C ALA A 358 19.41 9.28 27.97
N GLN A 359 19.47 10.53 27.51
CA GLN A 359 18.32 11.28 26.98
C GLN A 359 18.36 11.49 25.45
N HIS A 360 19.51 11.28 24.80
CA HIS A 360 19.69 11.51 23.37
C HIS A 360 20.01 10.24 22.63
N LYS A 361 19.22 9.95 21.62
CA LYS A 361 19.41 8.83 20.69
C LYS A 361 19.39 9.36 19.26
N VAL A 362 20.59 9.44 18.67
CA VAL A 362 20.80 9.99 17.34
C VAL A 362 20.65 8.89 16.30
N GLY A 363 19.79 9.15 15.32
CA GLY A 363 19.60 8.31 14.13
C GLY A 363 20.15 9.02 12.89
N TYR A 364 20.84 8.28 12.02
CA TYR A 364 21.36 8.80 10.76
C TYR A 364 21.47 7.69 9.72
N GLY A 365 21.40 8.08 8.46
CA GLY A 365 21.46 7.11 7.38
C GLY A 365 21.40 7.74 6.00
N PHE A 366 21.51 6.88 5.00
CA PHE A 366 21.34 7.26 3.60
C PHE A 366 20.64 6.17 2.81
N ASP A 367 20.06 6.56 1.66
CA ASP A 367 19.46 5.66 0.68
C ASP A 367 19.89 6.12 -0.71
N ILE A 368 20.39 5.20 -1.52
CA ILE A 368 20.81 5.45 -2.90
C ILE A 368 20.21 4.35 -3.78
N SER A 369 19.39 4.76 -4.76
CA SER A 369 18.84 3.84 -5.73
C SER A 369 19.03 4.33 -7.17
N THR A 370 18.97 3.38 -8.08
CA THR A 370 18.87 3.63 -9.52
C THR A 370 17.69 2.85 -10.07
N VAL A 371 17.03 3.44 -11.05
CA VAL A 371 15.98 2.79 -11.83
C VAL A 371 16.36 2.80 -13.29
N THR A 372 16.11 1.69 -13.97
CA THR A 372 16.26 1.53 -15.42
C THR A 372 15.07 0.76 -15.95
N GLY A 373 14.61 1.11 -17.13
CA GLY A 373 13.47 0.45 -17.72
C GLY A 373 13.24 0.91 -19.16
N ALA A 374 12.11 0.56 -19.69
CA ALA A 374 11.62 1.07 -20.97
C ALA A 374 10.09 1.00 -21.02
N GLU A 375 9.54 1.85 -21.85
CA GLU A 375 8.14 1.85 -22.21
C GLU A 375 8.00 1.79 -23.73
N ASN A 376 6.99 1.01 -24.17
CA ASN A 376 6.44 1.06 -25.52
C ASN A 376 4.94 1.26 -25.37
N PHE A 377 4.46 2.42 -25.77
CA PHE A 377 3.07 2.81 -25.70
C PHE A 377 2.56 3.17 -27.09
N ILE A 378 1.41 2.62 -27.45
CA ILE A 378 0.71 2.90 -28.71
C ILE A 378 -0.73 3.26 -28.36
N LEU A 379 -1.18 4.44 -28.79
CA LEU A 379 -2.57 4.87 -28.67
C LEU A 379 -3.15 5.07 -30.07
N LEU A 380 -4.25 4.40 -30.33
CA LEU A 380 -5.05 4.53 -31.54
C LEU A 380 -6.29 5.33 -31.20
N ASN A 381 -6.46 6.52 -31.76
CA ASN A 381 -7.62 7.37 -31.56
C ASN A 381 -8.46 7.42 -32.82
N ALA A 382 -9.75 7.16 -32.72
CA ALA A 382 -10.68 7.50 -33.79
C ALA A 382 -10.70 9.03 -33.96
N VAL A 383 -10.68 9.52 -35.19
CA VAL A 383 -10.72 10.94 -35.52
C VAL A 383 -11.79 11.20 -36.59
N ASP A 384 -12.54 12.29 -36.41
CA ASP A 384 -13.44 12.76 -37.46
C ASP A 384 -12.64 13.53 -38.51
N ASN A 385 -12.68 13.09 -39.75
CA ASN A 385 -11.97 13.72 -40.88
C ASN A 385 -12.69 15.00 -41.36
N GLY A 386 -13.87 15.34 -40.82
CA GLY A 386 -14.65 16.50 -41.21
C GLY A 386 -15.44 16.35 -42.52
N ASP A 387 -15.36 15.19 -43.18
CA ASP A 387 -16.08 14.83 -44.40
C ASP A 387 -17.15 13.75 -44.17
N GLY A 388 -17.43 13.45 -42.90
CA GLY A 388 -18.36 12.42 -42.47
C GLY A 388 -17.73 11.01 -42.42
N THR A 389 -16.41 10.90 -42.62
CA THR A 389 -15.66 9.66 -42.43
C THR A 389 -14.87 9.71 -41.11
N THR A 390 -14.65 8.50 -40.53
CA THR A 390 -13.80 8.35 -39.36
C THR A 390 -12.45 7.79 -39.77
N GLY A 391 -11.36 8.45 -39.37
CA GLY A 391 -10.00 7.98 -39.50
C GLY A 391 -9.46 7.42 -38.20
N VAL A 392 -8.21 6.94 -38.22
CA VAL A 392 -7.48 6.52 -37.03
C VAL A 392 -6.15 7.26 -36.98
N GLN A 393 -5.97 8.02 -35.88
CA GLN A 393 -4.68 8.64 -35.56
C GLN A 393 -3.91 7.72 -34.62
N THR A 394 -2.62 7.52 -34.90
CA THR A 394 -1.73 6.73 -34.04
C THR A 394 -0.74 7.65 -33.32
N VAL A 395 -0.70 7.53 -32.00
CA VAL A 395 0.34 8.14 -31.15
C VAL A 395 1.25 7.01 -30.64
N ASN A 396 2.55 7.18 -30.79
CA ASN A 396 3.55 6.23 -30.33
C ASN A 396 4.50 6.93 -29.36
N ASP A 397 4.74 6.35 -28.21
CA ASP A 397 5.83 6.68 -27.31
C ASP A 397 6.67 5.43 -27.05
N SER A 398 7.95 5.51 -27.35
CA SER A 398 8.90 4.42 -27.10
C SER A 398 10.20 5.01 -26.61
N HIS A 399 10.47 4.87 -25.32
CA HIS A 399 11.67 5.43 -24.73
C HIS A 399 12.26 4.54 -23.63
N ALA A 400 13.53 4.77 -23.33
CA ALA A 400 14.19 4.16 -22.19
C ALA A 400 13.98 5.02 -20.95
N LEU A 401 13.72 4.37 -19.81
CA LEU A 401 13.62 4.98 -18.49
C LEU A 401 14.96 4.88 -17.79
N SER A 402 15.44 5.99 -17.20
CA SER A 402 16.68 6.02 -16.42
C SER A 402 16.63 7.12 -15.38
N GLY A 403 16.92 6.79 -14.14
CA GLY A 403 16.94 7.75 -13.05
C GLY A 403 17.39 7.15 -11.73
N GLY A 404 16.99 7.79 -10.64
CA GLY A 404 17.23 7.28 -9.29
C GLY A 404 17.17 8.34 -8.22
N ASP A 405 17.15 7.87 -6.99
CA ASP A 405 17.03 8.65 -5.76
C ASP A 405 18.32 8.60 -4.95
N ARG A 406 18.63 9.70 -4.29
CA ARG A 406 19.69 9.78 -3.28
C ARG A 406 19.17 10.59 -2.12
N SER A 407 19.32 10.06 -0.92
CA SER A 407 18.90 10.77 0.27
C SER A 407 19.82 10.52 1.44
N ALA A 408 19.85 11.46 2.36
CA ALA A 408 20.52 11.32 3.66
C ALA A 408 19.69 12.01 4.74
N TYR A 409 19.76 11.49 5.96
CA TYR A 409 19.06 12.07 7.10
C TYR A 409 19.89 12.04 8.36
N LEU A 410 19.56 12.98 9.26
CA LEU A 410 20.02 13.05 10.63
C LEU A 410 18.84 13.44 11.53
N GLN A 411 18.66 12.73 12.64
CA GLN A 411 17.60 13.02 13.61
C GLN A 411 18.08 12.72 15.02
N ASP A 412 17.48 13.35 16.01
CA ASP A 412 17.69 13.06 17.42
C ASP A 412 16.34 12.84 18.10
N ASP A 413 16.32 11.83 18.94
CA ASP A 413 15.24 11.56 19.88
C ASP A 413 15.70 12.01 21.27
N TRP A 414 15.23 13.16 21.69
CA TRP A 414 15.51 13.75 22.97
C TRP A 414 14.37 13.51 23.95
N THR A 415 14.67 12.95 25.12
CA THR A 415 13.67 12.58 26.15
C THR A 415 13.87 13.36 27.44
N PRO A 416 13.57 14.70 27.49
CA PRO A 416 13.71 15.49 28.69
C PRO A 416 12.44 15.35 29.58
N GLY A 417 12.54 14.56 30.64
CA GLY A 417 11.47 14.39 31.62
C GLY A 417 10.20 13.75 31.01
N ARG A 418 9.11 14.52 30.87
CA ARG A 418 7.84 14.05 30.31
C ARG A 418 7.70 14.30 28.80
N PHE A 419 8.69 14.93 28.19
CA PHE A 419 8.69 15.18 26.76
C PHE A 419 9.45 14.07 26.01
N LEU A 420 8.97 13.77 24.83
CA LEU A 420 9.70 13.11 23.77
C LEU A 420 9.71 14.05 22.58
N VAL A 421 10.89 14.45 22.15
CA VAL A 421 11.11 15.37 21.03
C VAL A 421 11.93 14.64 19.98
N ASN A 422 11.32 14.29 18.85
CA ASN A 422 12.03 13.82 17.68
C ASN A 422 12.18 15.00 16.72
N TYR A 423 13.40 15.41 16.44
CA TYR A 423 13.69 16.45 15.47
C TYR A 423 14.80 16.01 14.53
N GLY A 424 14.70 16.43 13.30
CA GLY A 424 15.65 15.99 12.30
C GLY A 424 15.51 16.71 10.99
N VAL A 425 16.40 16.36 10.09
CA VAL A 425 16.42 16.89 8.73
C VAL A 425 16.76 15.77 7.76
N ARG A 426 16.11 15.80 6.61
CA ARG A 426 16.36 14.91 5.48
C ARG A 426 16.67 15.76 4.24
N TYR A 427 17.60 15.32 3.42
CA TYR A 427 17.87 15.88 2.12
C TYR A 427 17.67 14.83 1.05
N ASP A 428 16.80 15.11 0.09
CA ASP A 428 16.44 14.25 -1.02
C ASP A 428 16.89 14.85 -2.34
N ILE A 429 17.40 14.03 -3.25
CA ILE A 429 17.72 14.34 -4.63
C ILE A 429 17.05 13.28 -5.49
N HIS A 430 16.15 13.69 -6.35
CA HIS A 430 15.52 12.85 -7.37
C HIS A 430 16.02 13.25 -8.74
N LYS A 431 16.47 12.29 -9.52
CA LYS A 431 17.01 12.48 -10.87
C LYS A 431 16.23 11.63 -11.87
N THR A 432 15.64 12.30 -12.82
CA THR A 432 15.09 11.76 -14.06
C THR A 432 15.77 12.50 -15.23
N ASP A 433 15.02 12.94 -16.22
CA ASP A 433 15.47 13.93 -17.24
C ASP A 433 15.78 15.28 -16.60
N THR A 434 15.16 15.57 -15.46
CA THR A 434 15.44 16.71 -14.61
C THR A 434 16.01 16.27 -13.27
N THR A 435 16.62 17.21 -12.55
CA THR A 435 17.07 16.95 -11.18
C THR A 435 16.31 17.88 -10.24
N THR A 436 15.63 17.29 -9.27
CA THR A 436 14.91 18.00 -8.23
C THR A 436 15.44 17.63 -6.86
N SER A 437 15.36 18.53 -5.90
CA SER A 437 15.82 18.26 -4.54
C SER A 437 15.01 19.02 -3.51
N GLN A 438 15.05 18.55 -2.27
CA GLN A 438 14.46 19.23 -1.12
C GLN A 438 15.21 18.95 0.17
N LEU A 439 15.32 19.97 1.01
CA LEU A 439 15.67 19.87 2.42
C LEU A 439 14.37 19.84 3.23
N SER A 440 14.17 18.78 4.02
CA SER A 440 12.92 18.48 4.71
C SER A 440 13.13 18.43 6.23
N PRO A 441 12.99 19.56 6.95
CA PRO A 441 12.99 19.58 8.40
C PRO A 441 11.72 18.90 8.96
N ARG A 442 11.88 18.28 10.14
CA ARG A 442 10.81 17.59 10.86
C ARG A 442 10.92 17.82 12.36
N LEU A 443 9.77 17.96 13.02
CA LEU A 443 9.68 18.15 14.45
C LEU A 443 8.44 17.44 14.99
N ASN A 444 8.66 16.42 15.81
CA ASN A 444 7.61 15.66 16.46
C ASN A 444 7.75 15.81 17.97
N LEU A 445 6.72 16.32 18.61
CA LEU A 445 6.67 16.56 20.03
C LEU A 445 5.56 15.72 20.67
N THR A 446 5.89 14.95 21.69
CA THR A 446 4.93 14.25 22.53
C THR A 446 5.15 14.63 23.98
N TYR A 447 4.06 14.96 24.70
CA TYR A 447 4.07 15.30 26.12
C TYR A 447 3.19 14.33 26.89
N SER A 448 3.78 13.61 27.83
CA SER A 448 3.05 12.71 28.74
C SER A 448 2.48 13.50 29.90
N LEU A 449 1.17 13.74 29.90
CA LEU A 449 0.45 14.38 31.00
C LEU A 449 0.53 13.53 32.28
N ASN A 450 0.36 12.23 32.12
CA ASN A 450 0.49 11.20 33.14
C ASN A 450 0.76 9.84 32.47
N GLY A 451 0.65 8.72 33.20
CA GLY A 451 0.88 7.38 32.67
C GLY A 451 -0.18 6.86 31.69
N ARG A 452 -1.25 7.63 31.41
CA ARG A 452 -2.37 7.24 30.55
C ARG A 452 -2.65 8.24 29.44
N ASP A 453 -2.30 9.50 29.65
CA ASP A 453 -2.70 10.62 28.80
C ASP A 453 -1.49 11.26 28.15
N LYS A 454 -1.53 11.40 26.82
CA LYS A 454 -0.45 11.99 26.02
C LYS A 454 -1.04 13.03 25.07
N LEU A 455 -0.31 14.13 24.88
CA LEU A 455 -0.54 15.12 23.83
C LEU A 455 0.58 15.03 22.80
N HIS A 456 0.27 15.23 21.54
CA HIS A 456 1.28 15.34 20.50
C HIS A 456 1.06 16.54 19.59
N ALA A 457 2.15 17.03 19.00
CA ALA A 457 2.15 18.04 17.96
C ALA A 457 3.28 17.76 16.95
N TYR A 458 2.97 17.80 15.67
CA TYR A 458 3.90 17.46 14.59
C TYR A 458 3.98 18.55 13.54
N TYR A 459 5.18 18.69 12.98
CA TYR A 459 5.46 19.45 11.76
C TYR A 459 6.39 18.65 10.86
N ASP A 460 5.94 18.38 9.63
CA ASP A 460 6.73 17.69 8.62
C ASP A 460 6.75 18.49 7.32
N ARG A 461 7.94 18.74 6.78
CA ARG A 461 8.12 19.14 5.38
C ARG A 461 8.26 17.88 4.55
N LEU A 462 7.34 17.64 3.60
CA LEU A 462 7.26 16.41 2.80
C LEU A 462 7.63 16.70 1.35
N PHE A 463 8.09 15.65 0.65
CA PHE A 463 8.56 15.71 -0.73
C PHE A 463 8.25 14.39 -1.43
N GLN A 464 7.59 14.46 -2.58
CA GLN A 464 7.27 13.32 -3.42
C GLN A 464 7.52 13.67 -4.88
N PRO A 465 8.56 13.12 -5.52
CA PRO A 465 8.66 13.14 -6.97
C PRO A 465 7.66 12.18 -7.60
N ALA A 466 7.28 12.39 -8.86
CA ALA A 466 6.56 11.37 -9.59
C ALA A 466 7.43 10.11 -9.76
N PRO A 467 6.84 8.93 -9.68
CA PRO A 467 7.52 7.71 -10.09
C PRO A 467 8.00 7.84 -11.54
N ILE A 468 9.26 7.49 -11.78
CA ILE A 468 9.87 7.68 -13.11
C ILE A 468 9.15 6.85 -14.19
N GLU A 469 8.64 5.73 -13.80
CA GLU A 469 7.91 4.81 -14.66
C GLU A 469 6.54 5.31 -15.10
N ASP A 470 5.99 6.35 -14.46
CA ASP A 470 4.68 6.93 -14.80
C ASP A 470 4.77 8.13 -15.74
N ILE A 471 5.99 8.56 -16.06
CA ILE A 471 6.22 9.72 -16.92
C ILE A 471 6.28 9.30 -18.38
N ARG A 472 5.21 9.58 -19.15
CA ARG A 472 5.15 9.41 -20.60
C ARG A 472 5.53 10.71 -21.32
N ARG A 473 5.98 10.55 -22.57
CA ARG A 473 6.36 11.68 -23.44
C ARG A 473 5.37 11.82 -24.60
N LEU A 474 4.07 11.80 -24.29
CA LEU A 474 3.01 11.87 -25.29
C LEU A 474 2.97 13.24 -25.98
N ASP A 475 3.36 14.31 -25.29
CA ASP A 475 3.56 15.65 -25.85
C ASP A 475 4.98 16.15 -25.56
N PRO A 476 5.84 16.28 -26.60
CA PRO A 476 7.20 16.77 -26.44
C PRO A 476 7.27 18.24 -25.95
N ASN A 477 6.16 18.99 -26.04
CA ASN A 477 6.06 20.36 -25.56
C ASN A 477 5.41 20.48 -24.18
N ALA A 478 5.02 19.36 -23.56
CA ALA A 478 4.42 19.39 -22.23
C ALA A 478 5.35 20.01 -21.19
N VAL A 479 4.78 20.78 -20.29
CA VAL A 479 5.52 21.31 -19.14
C VAL A 479 6.05 20.14 -18.30
N PRO A 480 7.34 20.13 -17.93
CA PRO A 480 7.88 19.05 -17.11
C PRO A 480 7.10 18.88 -15.82
N PHE A 481 6.88 17.63 -15.47
CA PHE A 481 6.24 17.25 -14.22
C PHE A 481 7.06 17.73 -13.00
N LYS A 482 6.37 18.24 -11.98
CA LYS A 482 6.99 18.76 -10.76
C LYS A 482 6.72 17.85 -9.57
N PRO A 483 7.69 17.69 -8.63
CA PRO A 483 7.43 16.99 -7.40
C PRO A 483 6.46 17.76 -6.50
N GLU A 484 5.58 17.04 -5.83
CA GLU A 484 4.71 17.60 -4.81
C GLU A 484 5.50 17.93 -3.54
N ARG A 485 5.15 19.07 -2.90
CA ARG A 485 5.80 19.58 -1.69
C ARG A 485 4.78 20.04 -0.68
N ASP A 486 4.79 19.39 0.49
CA ASP A 486 3.81 19.67 1.53
C ASP A 486 4.42 20.25 2.79
N ASN A 487 3.62 21.05 3.51
CA ASN A 487 3.82 21.27 4.93
C ASN A 487 2.65 20.62 5.68
N PHE A 488 2.98 19.68 6.53
CA PHE A 488 2.01 18.94 7.33
C PHE A 488 2.10 19.36 8.80
N TYR A 489 0.94 19.55 9.41
CA TYR A 489 0.77 19.91 10.81
C TYR A 489 -0.28 18.99 11.43
N GLU A 490 -0.02 18.51 12.64
CA GLU A 490 -0.97 17.71 13.40
C GLU A 490 -0.89 18.04 14.88
N VAL A 491 -2.03 18.00 15.54
CA VAL A 491 -2.14 18.00 17.00
C VAL A 491 -3.11 16.90 17.43
N GLY A 492 -2.81 16.22 18.53
CA GLY A 492 -3.69 15.16 18.98
C GLY A 492 -3.52 14.79 20.44
N TYR A 493 -4.43 13.95 20.88
CA TYR A 493 -4.54 13.43 22.25
C TYR A 493 -4.76 11.92 22.19
N VAL A 494 -4.08 11.21 23.10
CA VAL A 494 -4.21 9.77 23.27
C VAL A 494 -4.48 9.45 24.73
N HIS A 495 -5.48 8.60 24.98
CA HIS A 495 -5.81 8.06 26.28
C HIS A 495 -5.70 6.54 26.26
N GLU A 496 -4.94 5.97 27.21
CA GLU A 496 -4.76 4.54 27.39
C GLU A 496 -5.28 4.11 28.77
N ASN A 497 -6.26 3.23 28.80
CA ASN A 497 -6.83 2.74 30.06
C ASN A 497 -7.35 1.30 29.95
N GLY A 498 -6.79 0.41 30.77
CA GLY A 498 -7.30 -0.96 30.91
C GLY A 498 -7.23 -1.81 29.62
N GLY A 499 -6.28 -1.54 28.72
CA GLY A 499 -6.17 -2.22 27.42
C GLY A 499 -7.08 -1.65 26.33
N ILE A 500 -7.63 -0.46 26.57
CA ILE A 500 -8.36 0.33 25.57
C ILE A 500 -7.55 1.58 25.28
N THR A 501 -7.31 1.86 24.00
CA THR A 501 -6.68 3.07 23.49
C THR A 501 -7.73 3.92 22.80
N THR A 502 -7.75 5.21 23.09
CA THR A 502 -8.60 6.19 22.42
C THR A 502 -7.71 7.32 21.91
N SER A 503 -7.87 7.70 20.67
CA SER A 503 -7.14 8.81 20.05
C SER A 503 -8.07 9.80 19.37
N LEU A 504 -7.69 11.08 19.43
CA LEU A 504 -8.33 12.17 18.71
C LEU A 504 -7.23 13.04 18.13
N SER A 505 -7.22 13.24 16.82
CA SER A 505 -6.27 14.13 16.15
C SER A 505 -6.94 15.07 15.17
N GLY A 506 -6.31 16.22 14.96
CA GLY A 506 -6.66 17.18 13.94
C GLY A 506 -5.42 17.53 13.13
N TYR A 507 -5.53 17.52 11.81
CA TYR A 507 -4.41 17.78 10.91
C TYR A 507 -4.76 18.80 9.84
N TYR A 508 -3.71 19.46 9.35
CA TYR A 508 -3.76 20.40 8.23
C TYR A 508 -2.49 20.25 7.37
N LYS A 509 -2.67 20.09 6.07
CA LYS A 509 -1.61 19.96 5.08
C LYS A 509 -1.79 21.03 4.00
N THR A 510 -0.77 21.84 3.71
CA THR A 510 -0.71 22.70 2.54
C THR A 510 0.10 22.01 1.45
N VAL A 511 -0.42 22.01 0.25
CA VAL A 511 0.15 21.28 -0.89
C VAL A 511 0.54 22.26 -1.98
N GLN A 512 1.73 22.07 -2.53
CA GLN A 512 2.23 22.76 -3.70
C GLN A 512 2.54 21.74 -4.80
N ASP A 513 2.10 22.05 -6.04
CA ASP A 513 2.23 21.18 -7.22
C ASP A 513 1.61 19.79 -6.95
N VAL A 514 0.32 19.77 -6.51
CA VAL A 514 -0.44 18.54 -6.20
C VAL A 514 -0.25 17.53 -7.33
N ILE A 515 0.11 16.32 -7.00
CA ILE A 515 0.16 15.21 -7.96
C ILE A 515 -1.22 14.59 -8.04
N ASP A 516 -1.81 14.61 -9.22
CA ASP A 516 -3.07 13.96 -9.53
C ASP A 516 -2.90 13.13 -10.81
N GLU A 517 -3.79 12.20 -11.09
CA GLU A 517 -3.70 11.27 -12.20
C GLU A 517 -4.92 11.37 -13.09
N ASN A 518 -4.69 11.51 -14.39
CA ASN A 518 -5.72 11.35 -15.39
C ASN A 518 -5.64 9.97 -16.02
N ILE A 519 -6.74 9.47 -16.54
CA ILE A 519 -6.79 8.16 -17.17
C ILE A 519 -7.07 8.34 -18.66
N ILE A 520 -6.32 7.63 -19.50
CA ILE A 520 -6.59 7.59 -20.94
C ILE A 520 -7.94 6.89 -21.14
N ALA A 521 -8.89 7.62 -21.76
CA ALA A 521 -10.27 7.18 -21.90
C ALA A 521 -10.40 5.76 -22.45
N GLY A 522 -11.21 4.94 -21.80
CA GLY A 522 -11.43 3.54 -22.17
C GLY A 522 -10.36 2.56 -21.68
N THR A 523 -9.34 3.03 -20.93
CA THR A 523 -8.24 2.20 -20.44
C THR A 523 -8.10 2.29 -18.90
N GLN A 524 -7.15 1.55 -18.32
CA GLN A 524 -6.63 1.76 -16.96
C GLN A 524 -5.28 2.47 -16.94
N ILE A 525 -4.85 2.97 -18.07
CA ILE A 525 -3.54 3.61 -18.22
C ILE A 525 -3.63 5.01 -17.65
N ARG A 526 -2.84 5.27 -16.63
CA ARG A 526 -2.81 6.54 -15.90
C ARG A 526 -1.66 7.38 -16.37
N GLU A 527 -1.84 8.68 -16.30
CA GLU A 527 -0.81 9.65 -16.55
C GLU A 527 -0.90 10.78 -15.53
N PRO A 528 0.17 10.98 -14.73
CA PRO A 528 0.17 12.02 -13.72
C PRO A 528 0.21 13.40 -14.34
N PHE A 529 -0.41 14.36 -13.64
CA PHE A 529 -0.32 15.78 -13.91
C PHE A 529 -0.23 16.55 -12.58
N ASN A 530 0.12 17.81 -12.63
CA ASN A 530 0.15 18.65 -11.44
C ASN A 530 -1.03 19.63 -11.43
N VAL A 531 -1.62 19.84 -10.25
CA VAL A 531 -2.47 20.98 -9.93
C VAL A 531 -1.64 21.98 -9.12
N GLN A 532 -1.71 23.25 -9.44
CA GLN A 532 -0.81 24.28 -8.89
C GLN A 532 -0.71 24.27 -7.36
N LYS A 533 -1.82 24.06 -6.65
CA LYS A 533 -1.86 24.06 -5.19
C LYS A 533 -3.06 23.30 -4.64
N GLY A 534 -2.95 22.88 -3.39
CA GLY A 534 -4.04 22.24 -2.66
C GLY A 534 -3.94 22.40 -1.15
N TYR A 535 -4.91 21.86 -0.48
CA TYR A 535 -4.85 21.62 0.96
C TYR A 535 -5.64 20.37 1.34
N VAL A 536 -5.17 19.70 2.38
CA VAL A 536 -5.92 18.63 3.04
C VAL A 536 -6.05 18.96 4.52
N ARG A 537 -7.22 18.71 5.11
CA ARG A 537 -7.44 18.87 6.54
C ARG A 537 -8.45 17.86 7.04
N GLY A 538 -8.37 17.51 8.32
CA GLY A 538 -9.33 16.58 8.89
C GLY A 538 -9.25 16.46 10.39
N ILE A 539 -10.24 15.75 10.92
CA ILE A 539 -10.31 15.31 12.32
C ILE A 539 -10.53 13.81 12.30
N GLU A 540 -9.75 13.09 13.07
CA GLU A 540 -9.81 11.63 13.20
C GLU A 540 -10.04 11.25 14.64
N PHE A 541 -10.93 10.29 14.83
CA PHE A 541 -11.17 9.61 16.10
C PHE A 541 -10.98 8.12 15.93
N ALA A 542 -10.24 7.49 16.84
CA ALA A 542 -10.09 6.05 16.87
C ALA A 542 -10.18 5.53 18.29
N VAL A 543 -10.79 4.38 18.46
CA VAL A 543 -10.80 3.61 19.70
C VAL A 543 -10.65 2.14 19.40
N ASP A 544 -9.75 1.49 20.10
CA ASP A 544 -9.53 0.05 19.99
C ASP A 544 -9.16 -0.57 21.33
N GLY A 545 -9.36 -1.86 21.44
CA GLY A 545 -8.96 -2.59 22.62
C GLY A 545 -9.66 -3.92 22.82
N SER A 546 -9.46 -4.48 24.00
CA SER A 546 -10.08 -5.73 24.43
C SER A 546 -11.04 -5.48 25.58
N LEU A 547 -12.34 -5.78 25.37
CA LEU A 547 -13.36 -5.74 26.42
C LEU A 547 -13.21 -6.90 27.39
N THR A 548 -12.79 -8.05 26.87
CA THR A 548 -12.46 -9.25 27.65
C THR A 548 -11.27 -9.96 27.00
N ARG A 549 -10.80 -11.06 27.61
CA ARG A 549 -9.75 -11.91 27.00
C ARG A 549 -10.18 -12.54 25.68
N ASP A 550 -11.47 -12.68 25.46
CA ASP A 550 -12.06 -13.38 24.33
C ASP A 550 -12.71 -12.44 23.31
N LEU A 551 -12.83 -11.13 23.62
CA LEU A 551 -13.55 -10.14 22.82
C LEU A 551 -12.73 -8.86 22.66
N SER A 552 -12.37 -8.52 21.44
CA SER A 552 -11.73 -7.27 21.03
C SER A 552 -12.62 -6.46 20.08
N PHE A 553 -12.38 -5.15 20.04
CA PHE A 553 -13.12 -4.25 19.17
C PHE A 553 -12.23 -3.09 18.69
N TYR A 554 -12.67 -2.46 17.62
CA TYR A 554 -12.17 -1.15 17.19
C TYR A 554 -13.31 -0.33 16.57
N ALA A 555 -13.16 0.99 16.58
CA ALA A 555 -13.99 1.92 15.82
C ALA A 555 -13.17 3.14 15.42
N ASN A 556 -13.23 3.48 14.14
CA ASN A 556 -12.56 4.61 13.54
C ASN A 556 -13.59 5.53 12.88
N TYR A 557 -13.35 6.83 12.95
CA TYR A 557 -14.11 7.82 12.22
C TYR A 557 -13.18 8.94 11.78
N ALA A 558 -13.31 9.36 10.53
CA ALA A 558 -12.63 10.55 10.03
C ALA A 558 -13.62 11.48 9.30
N ARG A 559 -13.36 12.77 9.48
CA ARG A 559 -13.93 13.82 8.64
C ARG A 559 -12.79 14.58 8.00
N SER A 560 -12.70 14.53 6.67
CA SER A 560 -11.60 15.10 5.91
C SER A 560 -12.10 15.90 4.71
N TRP A 561 -11.22 16.78 4.23
CA TRP A 561 -11.41 17.54 3.01
C TRP A 561 -10.08 17.62 2.28
N ALA A 562 -10.05 17.16 1.02
CA ALA A 562 -8.96 17.33 0.08
C ALA A 562 -9.44 18.23 -1.06
N ARG A 563 -8.71 19.34 -1.32
CA ARG A 563 -9.06 20.30 -2.34
C ARG A 563 -7.85 20.83 -3.07
N ALA A 564 -8.00 20.99 -4.37
CA ALA A 564 -7.01 21.59 -5.24
C ALA A 564 -7.53 22.84 -5.96
N ALA A 565 -6.63 23.66 -6.48
CA ALA A 565 -6.96 24.86 -7.22
C ALA A 565 -5.77 25.36 -8.06
N GLY A 566 -6.05 26.12 -9.10
CA GLY A 566 -5.08 26.74 -9.98
C GLY A 566 -4.87 25.96 -11.27
N ASP A 567 -3.78 26.25 -11.97
CA ASP A 567 -3.50 25.71 -13.29
C ASP A 567 -3.14 24.21 -13.22
N PHE A 568 -3.57 23.47 -14.23
CA PHE A 568 -3.13 22.12 -14.50
C PHE A 568 -1.87 22.16 -15.39
N THR A 569 -0.86 21.35 -15.07
CA THR A 569 0.40 21.28 -15.83
C THR A 569 0.98 19.87 -15.84
N GLY A 570 1.77 19.55 -16.86
CA GLY A 570 2.38 18.21 -17.04
C GLY A 570 1.41 17.19 -17.62
N GLY A 571 1.93 16.07 -18.09
CA GLY A 571 1.19 14.89 -18.54
C GLY A 571 -0.07 15.16 -19.39
N LEU A 572 -1.13 14.42 -19.13
CA LEU A 572 -2.47 14.64 -19.71
C LEU A 572 -3.28 15.64 -18.88
N ALA A 573 -2.71 16.81 -18.62
CA ALA A 573 -3.39 17.85 -17.86
C ALA A 573 -4.70 18.26 -18.54
N PRO A 574 -5.83 18.38 -17.78
CA PRO A 574 -7.07 18.91 -18.32
C PRO A 574 -6.90 20.34 -18.85
N ALA A 575 -7.66 20.69 -19.90
CA ALA A 575 -7.60 22.04 -20.44
C ALA A 575 -8.29 23.06 -19.53
N GLY A 576 -7.58 24.18 -19.25
CA GLY A 576 -8.10 25.30 -18.47
C GLY A 576 -8.01 25.14 -16.97
N ALA A 577 -7.93 26.26 -16.25
CA ALA A 577 -7.94 26.27 -14.79
C ALA A 577 -9.38 26.33 -14.25
N PRO A 578 -9.73 25.55 -13.22
CA PRO A 578 -11.03 25.69 -12.57
C PRO A 578 -11.17 27.03 -11.85
N PRO A 579 -12.40 27.59 -11.74
CA PRO A 579 -12.62 28.95 -11.23
C PRO A 579 -12.36 29.12 -9.71
N GLY A 580 -11.90 28.08 -9.01
CA GLY A 580 -11.64 28.12 -7.58
C GLY A 580 -11.15 26.79 -7.04
N TYR A 581 -11.27 26.60 -5.72
CA TYR A 581 -11.00 25.31 -5.10
C TYR A 581 -12.10 24.31 -5.44
N PHE A 582 -11.70 23.14 -5.91
CA PHE A 582 -12.56 22.00 -6.18
C PHE A 582 -12.20 20.80 -5.29
N TYR A 583 -13.05 19.82 -5.19
CA TYR A 583 -12.76 18.57 -4.49
C TYR A 583 -11.85 17.69 -5.35
N GLU A 584 -10.86 17.06 -4.70
CA GLU A 584 -10.16 15.92 -5.31
C GLU A 584 -11.18 14.80 -5.56
N ASP A 585 -11.02 14.05 -6.62
CA ASP A 585 -11.98 13.02 -7.06
C ASP A 585 -12.11 11.85 -6.06
N HIS A 586 -11.13 11.72 -5.17
CA HIS A 586 -11.05 10.74 -4.09
C HIS A 586 -11.42 11.31 -2.70
N ASP A 587 -11.89 12.56 -2.61
CA ASP A 587 -12.38 13.14 -1.35
C ASP A 587 -13.66 12.45 -0.87
N GLN A 588 -13.55 11.56 0.10
CA GLN A 588 -14.68 11.00 0.83
C GLN A 588 -14.78 11.68 2.21
N THR A 589 -15.58 12.76 2.29
CA THR A 589 -15.62 13.68 3.44
C THR A 589 -15.85 12.98 4.79
N HIS A 590 -16.64 11.90 4.84
CA HIS A 590 -16.88 11.12 6.04
C HIS A 590 -16.59 9.65 5.79
N THR A 591 -15.74 9.07 6.62
CA THR A 591 -15.43 7.64 6.63
C THR A 591 -15.55 7.10 8.04
N ALA A 592 -15.98 5.86 8.18
CA ALA A 592 -15.96 5.15 9.45
C ALA A 592 -15.74 3.66 9.23
N SER A 593 -15.05 3.03 10.16
CA SER A 593 -14.94 1.58 10.23
C SER A 593 -15.14 1.08 11.66
N VAL A 594 -15.79 -0.06 11.82
CA VAL A 594 -16.01 -0.71 13.12
C VAL A 594 -15.72 -2.19 13.01
N GLY A 595 -15.22 -2.79 14.08
CA GLY A 595 -15.00 -4.23 14.11
C GLY A 595 -15.14 -4.84 15.49
N LEU A 596 -15.60 -6.10 15.49
CA LEU A 596 -15.67 -6.96 16.66
C LEU A 596 -15.05 -8.30 16.33
N ALA A 597 -14.16 -8.80 17.18
CA ALA A 597 -13.56 -10.11 17.06
C ALA A 597 -13.74 -10.89 18.38
N TYR A 598 -14.42 -12.01 18.30
CA TYR A 598 -14.62 -12.93 19.41
C TYR A 598 -13.95 -14.27 19.12
N ALA A 599 -13.20 -14.80 20.10
CA ALA A 599 -12.52 -16.09 19.97
C ALA A 599 -12.54 -16.85 21.29
N LYS A 600 -13.30 -17.96 21.38
CA LYS A 600 -13.38 -18.81 22.56
C LYS A 600 -13.67 -20.25 22.21
N HIS A 601 -13.01 -21.20 22.90
CA HIS A 601 -13.23 -22.62 22.77
C HIS A 601 -13.21 -23.15 21.31
N GLY A 602 -12.36 -22.56 20.44
CA GLY A 602 -12.26 -22.94 19.04
C GLY A 602 -13.32 -22.31 18.12
N VAL A 603 -14.27 -21.55 18.66
CA VAL A 603 -15.22 -20.73 17.90
C VAL A 603 -14.67 -19.33 17.72
N THR A 604 -14.80 -18.76 16.52
CA THR A 604 -14.47 -17.38 16.22
C THR A 604 -15.62 -16.70 15.52
N ILE A 605 -15.85 -15.44 15.86
CA ILE A 605 -16.82 -14.55 15.20
C ILE A 605 -16.10 -13.24 14.91
N ASN A 606 -16.05 -12.85 13.65
CA ASN A 606 -15.54 -11.56 13.23
C ASN A 606 -16.68 -10.80 12.54
N LEU A 607 -16.93 -9.60 12.98
CA LEU A 607 -17.87 -8.65 12.39
C LEU A 607 -17.11 -7.37 12.08
N ASP A 608 -17.21 -6.87 10.89
CA ASP A 608 -16.70 -5.55 10.50
C ASP A 608 -17.73 -4.80 9.68
N GLY A 609 -17.66 -3.46 9.76
CA GLY A 609 -18.52 -2.55 9.03
C GLY A 609 -17.74 -1.35 8.54
N GLU A 610 -18.07 -0.88 7.35
CA GLU A 610 -17.44 0.25 6.69
C GLU A 610 -18.51 1.23 6.19
N TYR A 611 -18.28 2.51 6.43
CA TYR A 611 -19.13 3.60 5.94
C TYR A 611 -18.30 4.57 5.11
N GLY A 612 -18.83 4.96 3.95
CA GLY A 612 -18.30 6.01 3.10
C GLY A 612 -19.38 6.99 2.67
N SER A 613 -19.10 8.30 2.74
CA SER A 613 -20.06 9.35 2.34
C SER A 613 -20.20 9.52 0.82
N GLY A 614 -19.47 8.74 0.03
CA GLY A 614 -19.44 8.78 -1.42
C GLY A 614 -18.38 9.72 -1.99
N PHE A 615 -17.83 9.35 -3.14
CA PHE A 615 -16.86 10.15 -3.88
C PHE A 615 -17.51 11.26 -4.70
N PRO A 616 -16.82 12.37 -4.95
CA PRO A 616 -17.29 13.43 -5.81
C PRO A 616 -17.14 13.05 -7.29
N PHE A 617 -17.99 13.66 -8.14
CA PHE A 617 -17.94 13.49 -9.58
C PHE A 617 -18.60 14.68 -10.30
N GLY A 618 -18.41 14.74 -11.63
CA GLY A 618 -19.09 15.69 -12.52
C GLY A 618 -18.68 17.14 -12.29
N GLN A 619 -19.33 18.05 -13.01
CA GLN A 619 -19.00 19.47 -12.99
C GLN A 619 -20.24 20.31 -12.62
N SER A 620 -20.05 21.39 -11.86
CA SER A 620 -21.10 22.35 -11.54
C SER A 620 -21.41 23.26 -12.74
N ASP A 621 -22.55 23.94 -12.70
CA ASP A 621 -22.91 24.97 -13.69
C ASP A 621 -21.87 26.14 -13.77
N ALA A 622 -21.10 26.33 -12.70
CA ALA A 622 -20.01 27.31 -12.63
C ALA A 622 -18.65 26.78 -13.11
N GLY A 623 -18.58 25.54 -13.61
CA GLY A 623 -17.36 24.91 -14.12
C GLY A 623 -16.43 24.34 -13.05
N LEU A 624 -16.88 24.15 -11.80
CA LEU A 624 -16.10 23.47 -10.77
C LEU A 624 -16.17 21.95 -10.95
N PRO A 625 -15.04 21.26 -11.14
CA PRO A 625 -15.01 19.80 -11.22
C PRO A 625 -15.34 19.14 -9.88
N ASN A 626 -15.71 17.88 -9.91
CA ASN A 626 -15.99 17.04 -8.75
C ASN A 626 -17.04 17.64 -7.79
N PHE A 627 -18.12 18.16 -8.34
CA PHE A 627 -19.11 18.93 -7.59
C PHE A 627 -20.20 18.07 -6.95
N TYR A 628 -20.70 17.05 -7.66
CA TYR A 628 -21.71 16.12 -7.17
C TYR A 628 -21.07 14.98 -6.38
N ARG A 629 -21.89 14.18 -5.66
CA ARG A 629 -21.40 13.01 -4.93
C ARG A 629 -22.26 11.79 -5.21
N VAL A 630 -21.63 10.63 -5.32
CA VAL A 630 -22.36 9.35 -5.29
C VAL A 630 -22.99 9.15 -3.92
N PRO A 631 -24.08 8.38 -3.81
CA PRO A 631 -24.75 8.12 -2.53
C PRO A 631 -23.79 7.48 -1.51
N ALA A 632 -23.99 7.84 -0.24
CA ALA A 632 -23.29 7.20 0.86
C ALA A 632 -23.66 5.70 0.95
N HIS A 633 -22.71 4.91 1.42
CA HIS A 633 -22.90 3.46 1.61
C HIS A 633 -22.45 3.00 2.98
N PHE A 634 -23.02 1.90 3.41
CA PHE A 634 -22.62 1.20 4.64
C PHE A 634 -22.65 -0.31 4.40
N ILE A 635 -21.54 -0.98 4.67
CA ILE A 635 -21.35 -2.38 4.37
C ILE A 635 -20.97 -3.13 5.65
N PHE A 636 -21.57 -4.29 5.87
CA PHE A 636 -21.21 -5.21 6.94
C PHE A 636 -20.70 -6.52 6.38
N ASN A 637 -19.63 -7.03 7.01
CA ASN A 637 -19.05 -8.34 6.74
C ASN A 637 -19.07 -9.18 8.01
N LEU A 638 -19.30 -10.48 7.86
CA LEU A 638 -19.36 -11.45 8.95
C LEU A 638 -18.55 -12.70 8.59
N GLU A 639 -17.74 -13.17 9.53
CA GLU A 639 -17.13 -14.49 9.47
C GLU A 639 -17.43 -15.30 10.74
N LEU A 640 -17.85 -16.54 10.58
CA LEU A 640 -18.07 -17.50 11.63
C LEU A 640 -17.14 -18.69 11.42
N GLY A 641 -16.25 -18.96 12.37
CA GLY A 641 -15.28 -20.04 12.29
C GLY A 641 -15.37 -21.02 13.45
N THR A 642 -15.03 -22.28 13.17
CA THR A 642 -14.91 -23.29 14.22
C THR A 642 -13.73 -24.22 13.96
N ARG A 643 -13.11 -24.70 15.03
CA ARG A 643 -12.02 -25.66 14.96
C ARG A 643 -12.58 -27.07 14.82
N ILE A 644 -12.06 -27.84 13.86
CA ILE A 644 -12.43 -29.26 13.62
C ILE A 644 -11.13 -30.06 13.54
N GLY A 645 -10.79 -30.77 14.61
CA GLY A 645 -9.52 -31.50 14.71
C GLY A 645 -8.31 -30.58 14.66
N GLN A 646 -7.42 -30.80 13.71
CA GLN A 646 -6.28 -29.94 13.43
C GLN A 646 -6.60 -28.82 12.40
N GLY A 647 -7.79 -28.85 11.83
CA GLY A 647 -8.25 -27.88 10.86
C GLY A 647 -9.18 -26.84 11.46
N ARG A 648 -9.52 -25.86 10.64
CA ARG A 648 -10.53 -24.82 10.90
C ARG A 648 -11.45 -24.69 9.70
N PHE A 649 -12.74 -24.67 9.97
CA PHE A 649 -13.78 -24.37 9.01
C PHE A 649 -14.33 -22.98 9.29
N ALA A 650 -14.53 -22.17 8.25
CA ALA A 650 -15.16 -20.87 8.39
C ALA A 650 -16.17 -20.60 7.27
N LEU A 651 -17.24 -19.91 7.64
CA LEU A 651 -18.24 -19.34 6.73
C LEU A 651 -18.09 -17.83 6.76
N SER A 652 -18.05 -17.20 5.60
CA SER A 652 -18.00 -15.75 5.48
C SER A 652 -19.14 -15.22 4.65
N ALA A 653 -19.59 -14.01 4.98
CA ALA A 653 -20.53 -13.24 4.20
C ALA A 653 -20.03 -11.80 4.11
N SER A 654 -19.65 -11.35 2.93
CA SER A 654 -19.35 -9.95 2.66
C SER A 654 -20.61 -9.24 2.18
N ASN A 655 -20.77 -7.95 2.55
CA ASN A 655 -21.97 -7.16 2.28
C ASN A 655 -23.25 -7.93 2.68
N VAL A 656 -23.34 -8.32 3.95
CA VAL A 656 -24.41 -9.19 4.51
C VAL A 656 -25.80 -8.67 4.17
N LEU A 657 -25.96 -7.33 4.17
CA LEU A 657 -27.25 -6.68 3.88
C LEU A 657 -27.58 -6.61 2.39
N ASN A 658 -26.65 -7.04 1.52
CA ASN A 658 -26.78 -6.97 0.06
C ASN A 658 -27.09 -5.56 -0.43
N HIS A 659 -26.44 -4.55 0.15
CA HIS A 659 -26.60 -3.16 -0.25
C HIS A 659 -25.93 -2.94 -1.61
N GLY A 660 -26.70 -2.56 -2.64
CA GLY A 660 -26.16 -2.14 -3.93
C GLY A 660 -25.66 -0.70 -3.81
N TYR A 661 -24.40 -0.44 -4.14
CA TYR A 661 -23.82 0.90 -4.05
C TYR A 661 -22.87 1.17 -5.21
N VAL A 662 -22.75 2.45 -5.56
CA VAL A 662 -21.81 2.95 -6.56
C VAL A 662 -20.56 3.42 -5.84
N ILE A 663 -19.40 2.96 -6.27
CA ILE A 663 -18.10 3.40 -5.76
C ILE A 663 -17.76 4.74 -6.43
N LYS A 664 -17.72 4.79 -7.76
CA LYS A 664 -17.37 5.97 -8.55
C LYS A 664 -18.36 6.17 -9.70
N GLN A 665 -18.68 7.41 -9.99
CA GLN A 665 -19.39 7.86 -11.19
C GLN A 665 -18.36 8.47 -12.15
N ALA A 666 -18.60 8.41 -13.46
CA ALA A 666 -17.66 8.83 -14.48
C ALA A 666 -16.32 8.04 -14.43
N SER A 667 -16.46 6.72 -14.40
CA SER A 667 -15.34 5.79 -14.50
C SER A 667 -14.71 5.84 -15.90
N PRO A 668 -13.40 5.60 -16.02
CA PRO A 668 -12.75 5.48 -17.33
C PRO A 668 -13.29 4.35 -18.19
N PHE A 669 -13.93 3.33 -17.58
CA PHE A 669 -14.47 2.18 -18.31
C PHE A 669 -15.94 2.39 -18.71
N SER A 670 -16.70 3.18 -17.93
CA SER A 670 -18.13 3.37 -18.09
C SER A 670 -18.60 4.53 -17.20
N ASP A 671 -19.89 4.84 -17.28
CA ASP A 671 -20.50 5.89 -16.47
C ASP A 671 -20.38 5.67 -14.96
N ARG A 672 -20.24 4.43 -14.50
CA ARG A 672 -20.15 4.13 -13.07
C ARG A 672 -19.49 2.79 -12.77
N GLU A 673 -18.93 2.67 -11.58
CA GLU A 673 -18.41 1.45 -11.00
C GLU A 673 -19.22 1.06 -9.76
N TRP A 674 -19.58 -0.24 -9.71
CA TRP A 674 -20.41 -0.78 -8.65
C TRP A 674 -19.55 -1.49 -7.60
N GLY A 675 -19.89 -1.27 -6.33
CA GLY A 675 -19.37 -2.09 -5.26
C GLY A 675 -19.90 -3.52 -5.30
N ARG A 676 -19.18 -4.40 -4.64
CA ARG A 676 -19.55 -5.84 -4.60
C ARG A 676 -20.87 -6.04 -3.87
N GLY A 677 -21.77 -6.77 -4.48
CA GLY A 677 -22.96 -7.31 -3.83
C GLY A 677 -22.61 -8.35 -2.76
N ARG A 678 -23.62 -8.91 -2.10
CA ARG A 678 -23.41 -9.95 -1.09
C ARG A 678 -22.71 -11.17 -1.69
N THR A 679 -21.58 -11.55 -1.07
CA THR A 679 -20.87 -12.80 -1.37
C THR A 679 -20.84 -13.70 -0.16
N LEU A 680 -21.05 -15.00 -0.41
CA LEU A 680 -20.91 -16.04 0.61
C LEU A 680 -19.64 -16.82 0.31
N GLY A 681 -18.88 -17.15 1.35
CA GLY A 681 -17.62 -17.88 1.24
C GLY A 681 -17.54 -19.04 2.23
N VAL A 682 -16.79 -20.05 1.84
CA VAL A 682 -16.42 -21.21 2.66
C VAL A 682 -14.91 -21.32 2.65
N LYS A 683 -14.32 -21.42 3.84
CA LYS A 683 -12.87 -21.52 4.00
C LYS A 683 -12.54 -22.75 4.85
N TRP A 684 -11.59 -23.55 4.38
CA TRP A 684 -10.97 -24.63 5.14
C TRP A 684 -9.49 -24.38 5.28
N THR A 685 -8.99 -24.39 6.51
CA THR A 685 -7.57 -24.28 6.85
C THR A 685 -7.13 -25.55 7.55
N GLN A 686 -6.10 -26.23 7.05
CA GLN A 686 -5.49 -27.42 7.62
C GLN A 686 -4.09 -27.11 8.11
N ASN A 687 -3.85 -27.24 9.43
CA ASN A 687 -2.53 -27.11 10.02
C ASN A 687 -1.74 -28.43 9.95
N PHE A 688 -0.42 -28.34 9.85
CA PHE A 688 0.51 -29.49 9.84
C PHE A 688 1.85 -29.16 10.50
#